data_6ed9801990fb5d4979bcfafa6e35c1eb
#
_entry.id   6ed9801990fb5d4979bcfafa6e35c1eb
#
_cell.length_a   1.000
_cell.length_b   1.000
_cell.length_c   1.000
_cell.angle_alpha   90.00
_cell.angle_beta   90.00
_cell.angle_gamma   90.00
#
_symmetry.space_group_name_H-M   'P 1'
#
loop_
_entity.id
_entity.type
_entity.pdbx_description
1 polymer ?
#
loop_
_entity_poly.entity_id
_entity_poly.type
_entity_poly.pdbx_seq_one_letter_code
_entity_poly.pdbx_strand_id
1 'polypeptide(L)'
;MSFYNHKEIEPKWQKYWADHHTFKTGTDASKPKFYALDMFPYPSGAGLHVGHPEGYTATDILSRFKRAQGYNVLHPMGWDAFGLPAEQYAMDTGNDPAEFTAENIANFKRQINALGFSYDWDREVNTTDPNYYKWTQWIFTKLYEKGLAYEAEVPVNWVEELGTAIANEEVLPDGTSERGGYPVVRKPMRQWMLKITAYAERLLNDLDELDWPESIKDMQRNWIGKSTGANVTFKVKGTDKEFTVFTTRPDTLFGATFTVLAPEHDLVDAITSPEQAEAVADYKHQASLKSDLARTDLAKEKTGVWTGAYAINPGNGKEIPIWIADYVLSSYGTGAVMAVPAHDQRDWEFANQFGLPIVEVLEGGNVEEAAYTEDGLHVNSDFLNGLNKEEAIAKIVSWLEEKDFGQEKVTYRLRDWLFSRQRYWGEPIPIIHWEDGTSTAVPESELPLVLPVTKDIRPSGTGESPLANLTDWLEVTREDGIKGRRETNTMPQWAGSSWYYLRYIDPHNTEKLADEDLLKQWLPVDIYVGGAEHAVLHLLYARFWHKFLYDIGVVPTKEPFQKLFNQGMILGTSYRDHRGALVATDKVEKRDGSFFHVETGEELEQAPAKMSKSLKNVVNPDDVVEQYGADTLRVYEMFMGPLDASIAWSEEGLEGSRKFLDRVYRLITSKEIVAENNGAIDKVYNETVKAVTEQIESMKFNTAIAQLMVFVNAANKENKLYVDYAKGFIQLIAPFAPHLAEELWQIVAATGESISYVAWPTWDESKLVEDEIEIVVQIKGKVRAKLMVAKDLSREELQEVALADEKVKAEIDGKEIVKVIAVPNKLVNIVVK
;
A
#
# COMPACT_ATOMS: atom_id res chain seq x y z
N MET A 1 -18.04 -33.13 -28.09
CA MET A 1 -18.52 -32.21 -27.03
C MET A 1 -17.82 -30.89 -27.25
N SER A 2 -18.55 -29.80 -27.43
CA SER A 2 -17.96 -28.47 -27.54
C SER A 2 -17.62 -27.92 -26.15
N PHE A 3 -16.34 -27.74 -25.88
CA PHE A 3 -15.84 -27.14 -24.65
C PHE A 3 -14.81 -26.07 -25.01
N TYR A 4 -14.58 -25.14 -24.09
CA TYR A 4 -13.57 -24.13 -24.24
C TYR A 4 -12.15 -24.78 -24.20
N ASN A 5 -11.53 -24.88 -25.37
CA ASN A 5 -10.16 -25.43 -25.46
C ASN A 5 -9.13 -24.33 -25.24
N HIS A 6 -8.78 -24.08 -23.99
CA HIS A 6 -7.85 -23.03 -23.62
C HIS A 6 -6.44 -23.21 -24.21
N LYS A 7 -5.99 -24.44 -24.40
CA LYS A 7 -4.65 -24.75 -24.94
C LYS A 7 -4.47 -24.28 -26.40
N GLU A 8 -5.56 -24.21 -27.16
CA GLU A 8 -5.55 -23.70 -28.53
C GLU A 8 -5.95 -22.23 -28.61
N ILE A 9 -7.00 -21.83 -27.89
CA ILE A 9 -7.62 -20.52 -27.99
C ILE A 9 -6.75 -19.41 -27.38
N GLU A 10 -6.21 -19.64 -26.19
CA GLU A 10 -5.45 -18.61 -25.46
C GLU A 10 -4.15 -18.23 -26.17
N PRO A 11 -3.27 -19.16 -26.56
CA PRO A 11 -2.07 -18.79 -27.31
C PRO A 11 -2.36 -18.12 -28.66
N LYS A 12 -3.42 -18.53 -29.33
CA LYS A 12 -3.86 -17.97 -30.62
C LYS A 12 -4.14 -16.46 -30.49
N TRP A 13 -4.92 -16.06 -29.48
CA TRP A 13 -5.28 -14.67 -29.30
C TRP A 13 -4.17 -13.83 -28.69
N GLN A 14 -3.34 -14.40 -27.82
CA GLN A 14 -2.12 -13.74 -27.34
C GLN A 14 -1.19 -13.38 -28.49
N LYS A 15 -1.01 -14.29 -29.45
CA LYS A 15 -0.24 -14.04 -30.66
C LYS A 15 -0.88 -12.96 -31.52
N TYR A 16 -2.20 -13.02 -31.72
CA TYR A 16 -2.94 -12.00 -32.47
C TYR A 16 -2.72 -10.60 -31.91
N TRP A 17 -2.89 -10.44 -30.59
CA TRP A 17 -2.70 -9.15 -29.93
C TRP A 17 -1.27 -8.64 -30.06
N ALA A 18 -0.28 -9.51 -29.92
CA ALA A 18 1.13 -9.14 -30.08
C ALA A 18 1.44 -8.70 -31.52
N ASP A 19 1.00 -9.46 -32.51
CA ASP A 19 1.26 -9.19 -33.93
C ASP A 19 0.58 -7.90 -34.41
N HIS A 20 -0.58 -7.57 -33.86
CA HIS A 20 -1.37 -6.39 -34.26
C HIS A 20 -1.14 -5.18 -33.36
N HIS A 21 -0.28 -5.27 -32.35
CA HIS A 21 -0.07 -4.20 -31.34
C HIS A 21 -1.41 -3.68 -30.80
N THR A 22 -2.32 -4.59 -30.49
CA THR A 22 -3.72 -4.29 -30.15
C THR A 22 -3.86 -3.32 -28.99
N PHE A 23 -2.95 -3.40 -28.02
CA PHE A 23 -3.02 -2.61 -26.79
C PHE A 23 -2.04 -1.45 -26.76
N LYS A 24 -1.52 -1.06 -27.90
CA LYS A 24 -0.68 0.13 -28.03
C LYS A 24 -1.45 1.38 -27.57
N THR A 25 -0.81 2.18 -26.73
CA THR A 25 -1.40 3.42 -26.22
C THR A 25 -1.70 4.38 -27.38
N GLY A 26 -2.93 4.90 -27.42
CA GLY A 26 -3.36 5.84 -28.45
C GLY A 26 -2.73 7.22 -28.29
N THR A 27 -2.56 7.93 -29.41
CA THR A 27 -1.97 9.27 -29.47
C THR A 27 -2.99 10.40 -29.71
N ASP A 28 -4.26 10.06 -29.91
CA ASP A 28 -5.32 11.02 -30.16
C ASP A 28 -5.69 11.79 -28.90
N ALA A 29 -5.18 13.01 -28.76
CA ALA A 29 -5.41 13.86 -27.60
C ALA A 29 -6.87 14.35 -27.47
N SER A 30 -7.72 14.15 -28.48
CA SER A 30 -9.14 14.50 -28.40
C SER A 30 -9.96 13.50 -27.60
N LYS A 31 -9.44 12.28 -27.42
CA LYS A 31 -10.07 11.25 -26.58
C LYS A 31 -9.71 11.44 -25.12
N PRO A 32 -10.63 11.15 -24.18
CA PRO A 32 -10.29 11.14 -22.77
C PRO A 32 -9.23 10.08 -22.48
N LYS A 33 -8.34 10.39 -21.55
CA LYS A 33 -7.27 9.47 -21.16
C LYS A 33 -7.69 8.63 -19.96
N PHE A 34 -7.14 7.42 -19.88
CA PHE A 34 -7.21 6.59 -18.68
C PHE A 34 -5.86 5.92 -18.44
N TYR A 35 -5.23 6.25 -17.33
CA TYR A 35 -3.94 5.69 -16.92
C TYR A 35 -4.17 4.71 -15.78
N ALA A 36 -4.10 3.41 -16.08
CA ALA A 36 -4.20 2.34 -15.10
C ALA A 36 -2.79 1.82 -14.77
N LEU A 37 -2.42 1.90 -13.51
CA LEU A 37 -1.08 1.56 -13.05
C LEU A 37 -1.12 0.43 -12.03
N ASP A 38 -0.31 -0.62 -12.28
CA ASP A 38 0.03 -1.62 -11.29
C ASP A 38 1.33 -1.25 -10.60
N MET A 39 1.48 -1.65 -9.33
CA MET A 39 2.80 -1.66 -8.71
C MET A 39 3.64 -2.72 -9.42
N PHE A 40 4.69 -2.29 -10.10
CA PHE A 40 5.50 -3.21 -10.89
C PHE A 40 6.25 -4.20 -10.01
N PRO A 41 6.39 -5.45 -10.47
CA PRO A 41 6.96 -6.50 -9.64
C PRO A 41 8.48 -6.43 -9.55
N TYR A 42 9.01 -6.96 -8.45
CA TYR A 42 10.40 -7.38 -8.35
C TYR A 42 10.56 -8.76 -9.02
N PRO A 43 11.39 -8.90 -10.06
CA PRO A 43 11.54 -10.17 -10.77
C PRO A 43 12.39 -11.17 -9.97
N SER A 44 11.76 -11.96 -9.13
CA SER A 44 12.39 -12.99 -8.31
C SER A 44 12.61 -14.30 -9.08
N GLY A 45 13.55 -15.12 -8.64
CA GLY A 45 13.84 -16.41 -9.27
C GLY A 45 12.69 -17.44 -9.20
N ALA A 46 11.76 -17.27 -8.26
CA ALA A 46 10.60 -18.15 -8.12
C ALA A 46 9.51 -17.92 -9.18
N GLY A 47 9.54 -16.79 -9.89
CA GLY A 47 8.45 -16.35 -10.74
C GLY A 47 7.25 -15.84 -9.95
N LEU A 48 6.12 -15.66 -10.64
CA LEU A 48 4.86 -15.24 -10.04
C LEU A 48 4.22 -16.37 -9.21
N HIS A 49 3.52 -16.00 -8.15
CA HIS A 49 2.51 -16.85 -7.52
C HIS A 49 1.10 -16.31 -7.86
N VAL A 50 0.06 -17.08 -7.57
CA VAL A 50 -1.33 -16.73 -7.94
C VAL A 50 -1.87 -15.47 -7.25
N GLY A 51 -1.20 -14.95 -6.24
CA GLY A 51 -1.56 -13.68 -5.61
C GLY A 51 -1.21 -12.46 -6.46
N HIS A 52 -0.20 -12.52 -7.31
CA HIS A 52 0.21 -11.41 -8.17
C HIS A 52 -0.85 -11.04 -9.22
N PRO A 53 -1.48 -11.99 -9.93
CA PRO A 53 -2.45 -11.67 -10.96
C PRO A 53 -3.74 -11.02 -10.47
N GLU A 54 -4.03 -11.02 -9.19
CA GLU A 54 -5.24 -10.41 -8.65
C GLU A 54 -5.31 -8.91 -8.96
N GLY A 55 -4.28 -8.17 -8.62
CA GLY A 55 -4.17 -6.73 -8.95
C GLY A 55 -4.05 -6.49 -10.45
N TYR A 56 -3.27 -7.29 -11.16
CA TYR A 56 -3.08 -7.17 -12.60
C TYR A 56 -4.37 -7.43 -13.37
N THR A 57 -5.17 -8.39 -12.94
CA THR A 57 -6.48 -8.66 -13.53
C THR A 57 -7.44 -7.49 -13.30
N ALA A 58 -7.42 -6.89 -12.11
CA ALA A 58 -8.27 -5.75 -11.79
C ALA A 58 -7.98 -4.55 -12.72
N THR A 59 -6.72 -4.17 -12.88
CA THR A 59 -6.35 -3.08 -13.80
C THR A 59 -6.61 -3.44 -15.26
N ASP A 60 -6.45 -4.70 -15.62
CA ASP A 60 -6.73 -5.17 -16.97
C ASP A 60 -8.22 -5.08 -17.32
N ILE A 61 -9.10 -5.47 -16.40
CA ILE A 61 -10.56 -5.32 -16.56
C ILE A 61 -10.92 -3.86 -16.78
N LEU A 62 -10.43 -2.97 -15.93
CA LEU A 62 -10.67 -1.53 -16.07
C LEU A 62 -10.13 -0.98 -17.40
N SER A 63 -8.94 -1.40 -17.81
CA SER A 63 -8.32 -0.97 -19.05
C SER A 63 -9.12 -1.40 -20.27
N ARG A 64 -9.58 -2.64 -20.32
CA ARG A 64 -10.42 -3.17 -21.39
C ARG A 64 -11.78 -2.48 -21.45
N PHE A 65 -12.39 -2.26 -20.28
CA PHE A 65 -13.65 -1.55 -20.15
C PHE A 65 -13.55 -0.10 -20.65
N LYS A 66 -12.53 0.63 -20.22
CA LYS A 66 -12.31 2.03 -20.64
C LYS A 66 -11.98 2.12 -22.12
N ARG A 67 -11.22 1.17 -22.66
CA ARG A 67 -10.91 1.10 -24.10
C ARG A 67 -12.20 0.92 -24.92
N ALA A 68 -13.09 0.06 -24.48
CA ALA A 68 -14.42 -0.12 -25.10
C ALA A 68 -15.31 1.13 -24.99
N GLN A 69 -15.09 1.96 -23.97
CA GLN A 69 -15.80 3.24 -23.81
C GLN A 69 -15.19 4.40 -24.63
N GLY A 70 -14.14 4.13 -25.43
CA GLY A 70 -13.53 5.14 -26.28
C GLY A 70 -12.41 5.95 -25.65
N TYR A 71 -11.88 5.55 -24.49
CA TYR A 71 -10.73 6.20 -23.86
C TYR A 71 -9.42 5.80 -24.52
N ASN A 72 -8.46 6.72 -24.52
CA ASN A 72 -7.05 6.36 -24.68
C ASN A 72 -6.59 5.72 -23.37
N VAL A 73 -6.13 4.49 -23.43
CA VAL A 73 -5.71 3.74 -22.24
C VAL A 73 -4.20 3.56 -22.24
N LEU A 74 -3.56 3.96 -21.15
CA LEU A 74 -2.17 3.62 -20.84
C LEU A 74 -2.17 2.56 -19.75
N HIS A 75 -1.77 1.34 -20.12
CA HIS A 75 -1.69 0.19 -19.24
C HIS A 75 -0.30 -0.43 -19.35
N PRO A 76 0.69 0.11 -18.63
CA PRO A 76 2.08 -0.31 -18.78
C PRO A 76 2.48 -1.37 -17.76
N MET A 77 3.62 -2.03 -18.05
CA MET A 77 4.27 -2.97 -17.14
C MET A 77 5.79 -2.83 -17.26
N GLY A 78 6.47 -3.12 -16.18
CA GLY A 78 7.93 -3.06 -16.10
C GLY A 78 8.46 -3.81 -14.88
N TRP A 79 9.73 -3.52 -14.55
CA TRP A 79 10.50 -4.32 -13.60
C TRP A 79 11.24 -3.42 -12.63
N ASP A 80 10.96 -3.63 -11.35
CA ASP A 80 11.72 -3.07 -10.24
C ASP A 80 12.85 -4.03 -9.91
N ALA A 81 13.98 -3.90 -10.61
CA ALA A 81 14.94 -4.99 -10.74
C ALA A 81 16.26 -4.81 -9.98
N PHE A 82 16.52 -3.65 -9.38
CA PHE A 82 17.60 -3.48 -8.42
C PHE A 82 17.20 -4.05 -7.05
N GLY A 83 18.19 -4.32 -6.21
CA GLY A 83 17.97 -4.70 -4.81
C GLY A 83 18.70 -5.96 -4.38
N LEU A 84 18.50 -6.31 -3.11
CA LEU A 84 19.23 -7.34 -2.39
C LEU A 84 19.12 -8.76 -2.93
N PRO A 85 17.93 -9.26 -3.34
CA PRO A 85 17.81 -10.67 -3.69
C PRO A 85 18.69 -11.09 -4.87
N ALA A 86 18.82 -10.25 -5.89
CA ALA A 86 19.67 -10.53 -7.04
C ALA A 86 21.16 -10.47 -6.66
N GLU A 87 21.53 -9.50 -5.85
CA GLU A 87 22.89 -9.34 -5.34
C GLU A 87 23.30 -10.52 -4.46
N GLN A 88 22.42 -10.96 -3.56
CA GLN A 88 22.69 -12.11 -2.67
C GLN A 88 22.85 -13.39 -3.47
N TYR A 89 21.99 -13.63 -4.44
CA TYR A 89 22.11 -14.78 -5.33
C TYR A 89 23.46 -14.76 -6.07
N ALA A 90 23.86 -13.61 -6.58
CA ALA A 90 25.15 -13.46 -7.26
C ALA A 90 26.33 -13.73 -6.34
N MET A 91 26.28 -13.28 -5.09
CA MET A 91 27.32 -13.59 -4.09
C MET A 91 27.36 -15.08 -3.77
N ASP A 92 26.19 -15.72 -3.58
CA ASP A 92 26.11 -17.14 -3.21
C ASP A 92 26.54 -18.07 -4.33
N THR A 93 26.30 -17.71 -5.59
CA THR A 93 26.54 -18.55 -6.77
C THR A 93 27.75 -18.14 -7.60
N GLY A 94 28.30 -16.96 -7.39
CA GLY A 94 29.36 -16.38 -8.22
C GLY A 94 28.89 -15.91 -9.60
N ASN A 95 27.58 -15.84 -9.84
CA ASN A 95 26.99 -15.36 -11.09
C ASN A 95 26.83 -13.82 -11.09
N ASP A 96 26.67 -13.25 -12.29
CA ASP A 96 26.40 -11.84 -12.48
C ASP A 96 24.94 -11.50 -12.08
N PRO A 97 24.68 -10.50 -11.21
CA PRO A 97 23.32 -10.13 -10.88
C PRO A 97 22.51 -9.62 -12.09
N ALA A 98 23.18 -9.02 -13.10
CA ALA A 98 22.50 -8.57 -14.32
C ALA A 98 21.96 -9.74 -15.16
N GLU A 99 22.71 -10.82 -15.30
CA GLU A 99 22.25 -12.02 -16.03
C GLU A 99 21.09 -12.71 -15.32
N PHE A 100 21.21 -12.90 -14.01
CA PHE A 100 20.13 -13.46 -13.19
C PHE A 100 18.84 -12.63 -13.29
N THR A 101 18.97 -11.30 -13.20
CA THR A 101 17.86 -10.37 -13.32
C THR A 101 17.20 -10.48 -14.70
N ALA A 102 18.00 -10.53 -15.78
CA ALA A 102 17.47 -10.65 -17.15
C ALA A 102 16.68 -11.95 -17.35
N GLU A 103 17.16 -13.07 -16.82
CA GLU A 103 16.47 -14.36 -16.87
C GLU A 103 15.13 -14.31 -16.10
N ASN A 104 15.13 -13.69 -14.92
CA ASN A 104 13.93 -13.55 -14.11
C ASN A 104 12.90 -12.65 -14.78
N ILE A 105 13.31 -11.55 -15.39
CA ILE A 105 12.44 -10.67 -16.18
C ILE A 105 11.80 -11.45 -17.33
N ALA A 106 12.57 -12.22 -18.07
CA ALA A 106 12.06 -13.04 -19.16
C ALA A 106 10.99 -14.04 -18.69
N ASN A 107 11.21 -14.69 -17.55
CA ASN A 107 10.25 -15.61 -16.96
C ASN A 107 8.96 -14.91 -16.49
N PHE A 108 9.08 -13.80 -15.79
CA PHE A 108 7.92 -13.00 -15.36
C PHE A 108 7.10 -12.52 -16.55
N LYS A 109 7.77 -12.02 -17.58
CA LYS A 109 7.12 -11.54 -18.81
C LYS A 109 6.37 -12.66 -19.53
N ARG A 110 6.97 -13.84 -19.59
CA ARG A 110 6.31 -15.04 -20.14
C ARG A 110 5.05 -15.40 -19.36
N GLN A 111 5.12 -15.40 -18.03
CA GLN A 111 3.97 -15.73 -17.17
C GLN A 111 2.86 -14.67 -17.30
N ILE A 112 3.22 -13.40 -17.33
CA ILE A 112 2.26 -12.29 -17.50
C ILE A 112 1.58 -12.38 -18.86
N ASN A 113 2.33 -12.64 -19.92
CA ASN A 113 1.77 -12.80 -21.26
C ASN A 113 0.84 -14.02 -21.36
N ALA A 114 1.15 -15.10 -20.65
CA ALA A 114 0.31 -16.28 -20.60
C ALA A 114 -1.05 -16.05 -19.95
N LEU A 115 -1.19 -14.98 -19.16
CA LEU A 115 -2.44 -14.57 -18.52
C LEU A 115 -3.27 -13.62 -19.39
N GLY A 116 -2.75 -13.17 -20.52
CA GLY A 116 -3.47 -12.40 -21.52
C GLY A 116 -3.81 -10.97 -21.15
N PHE A 117 -3.01 -10.33 -20.33
CA PHE A 117 -3.22 -8.93 -19.95
C PHE A 117 -2.98 -7.96 -21.10
N SER A 118 -3.71 -6.86 -21.11
CA SER A 118 -3.65 -5.83 -22.15
C SER A 118 -2.57 -4.78 -21.88
N TYR A 119 -1.37 -5.21 -21.53
CA TYR A 119 -0.24 -4.30 -21.33
C TYR A 119 0.32 -3.79 -22.65
N ASP A 120 0.69 -2.52 -22.67
CA ASP A 120 1.45 -1.91 -23.77
C ASP A 120 2.95 -2.14 -23.53
N TRP A 121 3.49 -3.20 -24.12
CA TRP A 121 4.89 -3.60 -23.93
C TRP A 121 5.89 -2.66 -24.61
N ASP A 122 5.47 -1.78 -25.51
CA ASP A 122 6.33 -0.74 -26.06
C ASP A 122 6.76 0.28 -24.99
N ARG A 123 6.07 0.28 -23.86
CA ARG A 123 6.34 1.16 -22.71
C ARG A 123 7.00 0.46 -21.52
N GLU A 124 7.53 -0.72 -21.77
CA GLU A 124 8.25 -1.50 -20.75
C GLU A 124 9.41 -0.70 -20.17
N VAL A 125 9.53 -0.72 -18.84
CA VAL A 125 10.57 -0.06 -18.07
C VAL A 125 11.32 -1.07 -17.23
N ASN A 126 12.64 -0.94 -17.17
CA ASN A 126 13.52 -1.73 -16.32
C ASN A 126 14.42 -0.78 -15.54
N THR A 127 14.30 -0.78 -14.23
CA THR A 127 15.06 0.14 -13.36
C THR A 127 16.57 -0.06 -13.44
N THR A 128 17.04 -1.23 -13.92
CA THR A 128 18.47 -1.53 -14.09
C THR A 128 19.02 -1.09 -15.44
N ASP A 129 18.18 -0.62 -16.35
CA ASP A 129 18.62 -0.11 -17.64
C ASP A 129 19.26 1.28 -17.44
N PRO A 130 20.50 1.49 -17.91
CA PRO A 130 21.16 2.79 -17.84
C PRO A 130 20.36 3.94 -18.48
N ASN A 131 19.60 3.67 -19.54
CA ASN A 131 18.72 4.67 -20.14
C ASN A 131 17.57 5.09 -19.23
N TYR A 132 17.18 4.24 -18.30
CA TYR A 132 16.20 4.54 -17.26
C TYR A 132 16.86 5.25 -16.08
N TYR A 133 17.88 4.65 -15.46
CA TYR A 133 18.44 5.22 -14.24
C TYR A 133 19.28 6.49 -14.49
N LYS A 134 19.63 6.81 -15.74
CA LYS A 134 20.11 8.14 -16.11
C LYS A 134 19.24 9.23 -15.48
N TRP A 135 17.93 9.06 -15.54
CA TRP A 135 16.96 10.05 -15.05
C TRP A 135 16.73 9.95 -13.55
N THR A 136 16.87 8.79 -12.97
CA THR A 136 16.97 8.65 -11.51
C THR A 136 18.15 9.44 -10.95
N GLN A 137 19.29 9.32 -11.61
CA GLN A 137 20.49 10.09 -11.28
C GLN A 137 20.30 11.60 -11.52
N TRP A 138 19.64 11.96 -12.60
CA TRP A 138 19.30 13.36 -12.90
C TRP A 138 18.44 13.98 -11.81
N ILE A 139 17.41 13.29 -11.36
CA ILE A 139 16.56 13.77 -10.25
C ILE A 139 17.39 13.96 -8.98
N PHE A 140 18.27 13.02 -8.68
CA PHE A 140 19.18 13.17 -7.55
C PHE A 140 20.06 14.42 -7.68
N THR A 141 20.63 14.70 -8.85
CA THR A 141 21.44 15.91 -9.05
C THR A 141 20.63 17.18 -8.87
N LYS A 142 19.37 17.20 -9.26
CA LYS A 142 18.47 18.34 -9.04
C LYS A 142 18.14 18.53 -7.55
N LEU A 143 17.90 17.45 -6.83
CA LEU A 143 17.76 17.48 -5.37
C LEU A 143 19.03 18.03 -4.70
N TYR A 144 20.18 17.59 -5.14
CA TYR A 144 21.46 18.06 -4.65
C TYR A 144 21.67 19.56 -4.90
N GLU A 145 21.38 20.06 -6.10
CA GLU A 145 21.46 21.48 -6.44
C GLU A 145 20.57 22.35 -5.55
N LYS A 146 19.42 21.82 -5.13
CA LYS A 146 18.47 22.53 -4.25
C LYS A 146 18.75 22.35 -2.75
N GLY A 147 19.82 21.65 -2.39
CA GLY A 147 20.15 21.38 -1.00
C GLY A 147 19.24 20.35 -0.32
N LEU A 148 18.45 19.62 -1.10
CA LEU A 148 17.53 18.58 -0.60
C LEU A 148 18.18 17.20 -0.52
N ALA A 149 19.30 16.99 -1.20
CA ALA A 149 20.19 15.86 -1.03
C ALA A 149 21.47 16.34 -0.36
N TYR A 150 21.82 15.74 0.75
CA TYR A 150 22.99 16.16 1.56
C TYR A 150 23.59 14.97 2.28
N GLU A 151 24.85 15.12 2.67
CA GLU A 151 25.53 14.13 3.51
C GLU A 151 25.41 14.51 4.99
N ALA A 152 25.20 13.51 5.83
CA ALA A 152 25.20 13.66 7.27
C ALA A 152 25.74 12.40 7.94
N GLU A 153 26.33 12.57 9.09
CA GLU A 153 26.72 11.47 9.95
C GLU A 153 25.51 11.07 10.79
N VAL A 154 24.98 9.85 10.58
CA VAL A 154 23.79 9.34 11.24
C VAL A 154 24.04 7.96 11.84
N PRO A 155 23.44 7.61 12.99
CA PRO A 155 23.55 6.27 13.56
C PRO A 155 22.78 5.28 12.68
N VAL A 156 23.45 4.20 12.27
CA VAL A 156 22.87 3.12 11.48
C VAL A 156 22.98 1.80 12.23
N ASN A 157 22.12 0.85 11.91
CA ASN A 157 22.19 -0.53 12.40
C ASN A 157 23.22 -1.29 11.55
N TRP A 158 24.44 -1.40 12.02
CA TRP A 158 25.54 -2.01 11.30
C TRP A 158 25.69 -3.48 11.68
N VAL A 159 25.89 -4.35 10.69
CA VAL A 159 26.19 -5.78 10.88
C VAL A 159 27.53 -6.07 10.24
N GLU A 160 28.55 -6.26 11.06
CA GLU A 160 29.94 -6.45 10.60
C GLU A 160 30.09 -7.67 9.71
N GLU A 161 29.45 -8.79 10.06
CA GLU A 161 29.51 -10.05 9.35
C GLU A 161 28.85 -9.96 7.96
N LEU A 162 27.82 -9.12 7.81
CA LEU A 162 27.17 -8.85 6.53
C LEU A 162 27.84 -7.70 5.77
N GLY A 163 28.66 -6.91 6.45
CA GLY A 163 29.34 -5.73 5.86
C GLY A 163 28.39 -4.62 5.43
N THR A 164 27.25 -4.47 6.09
CA THR A 164 26.21 -3.54 5.68
C THR A 164 25.40 -3.00 6.85
N ALA A 165 24.77 -1.84 6.62
CA ALA A 165 23.68 -1.36 7.48
C ALA A 165 22.37 -2.06 7.12
N ILE A 166 21.54 -2.28 8.12
CA ILE A 166 20.21 -2.86 7.97
C ILE A 166 19.14 -1.90 8.53
N ALA A 167 17.91 -2.05 8.07
CA ALA A 167 16.78 -1.26 8.55
C ALA A 167 16.38 -1.65 9.98
N ASN A 168 15.68 -0.77 10.69
CA ASN A 168 15.21 -1.04 12.05
C ASN A 168 14.34 -2.31 12.12
N GLU A 169 13.53 -2.55 11.08
CA GLU A 169 12.64 -3.70 10.97
C GLU A 169 13.38 -5.04 10.84
N GLU A 170 14.65 -5.00 10.44
CA GLU A 170 15.51 -6.17 10.27
C GLU A 170 16.32 -6.52 11.53
N VAL A 171 16.14 -5.76 12.62
CA VAL A 171 16.77 -6.04 13.91
C VAL A 171 15.78 -6.80 14.78
N LEU A 172 16.18 -8.00 15.22
CA LEU A 172 15.38 -8.83 16.11
C LEU A 172 15.40 -8.26 17.55
N PRO A 173 14.40 -8.63 18.38
CA PRO A 173 14.33 -8.15 19.78
C PRO A 173 15.58 -8.46 20.62
N ASP A 174 16.34 -9.50 20.28
CA ASP A 174 17.59 -9.88 20.96
C ASP A 174 18.81 -9.04 20.51
N GLY A 175 18.62 -8.09 19.59
CA GLY A 175 19.71 -7.26 19.07
C GLY A 175 20.52 -7.90 17.95
N THR A 176 20.01 -8.98 17.37
CA THR A 176 20.66 -9.65 16.22
C THR A 176 19.95 -9.33 14.91
N SER A 177 20.64 -9.56 13.79
CA SER A 177 20.06 -9.43 12.46
C SER A 177 19.11 -10.58 12.16
N GLU A 178 17.97 -10.27 11.53
CA GLU A 178 17.02 -11.29 11.05
C GLU A 178 17.72 -12.31 10.14
N ARG A 179 18.60 -11.83 9.26
CA ARG A 179 19.40 -12.68 8.39
C ARG A 179 20.72 -13.01 9.08
N GLY A 180 20.96 -14.29 9.31
CA GLY A 180 22.21 -14.81 9.85
C GLY A 180 22.35 -14.76 11.37
N GLY A 181 21.44 -14.08 12.09
CA GLY A 181 21.48 -13.98 13.53
C GLY A 181 22.74 -13.30 14.10
N TYR A 182 23.32 -12.39 13.36
CA TYR A 182 24.55 -11.69 13.72
C TYR A 182 24.30 -10.51 14.64
N PRO A 183 25.27 -10.14 15.51
CA PRO A 183 25.16 -8.95 16.33
C PRO A 183 24.99 -7.68 15.50
N VAL A 184 24.05 -6.83 15.92
CA VAL A 184 23.83 -5.51 15.32
C VAL A 184 24.42 -4.46 16.25
N VAL A 185 25.21 -3.55 15.68
CA VAL A 185 25.84 -2.44 16.42
C VAL A 185 25.30 -1.13 15.87
N ARG A 186 24.94 -0.21 16.76
CA ARG A 186 24.65 1.18 16.34
C ARG A 186 25.96 1.88 16.09
N LYS A 187 26.18 2.34 14.85
CA LYS A 187 27.43 2.95 14.42
C LYS A 187 27.11 4.24 13.67
N PRO A 188 27.74 5.37 14.01
CA PRO A 188 27.63 6.57 13.19
C PRO A 188 28.35 6.35 11.86
N MET A 189 27.67 6.65 10.78
CA MET A 189 28.21 6.56 9.43
C MET A 189 27.79 7.77 8.61
N ARG A 190 28.69 8.24 7.76
CA ARG A 190 28.39 9.29 6.79
C ARG A 190 27.49 8.72 5.70
N GLN A 191 26.30 9.30 5.53
CA GLN A 191 25.26 8.82 4.64
C GLN A 191 24.67 9.97 3.84
N TRP A 192 24.17 9.65 2.64
CA TRP A 192 23.34 10.56 1.87
C TRP A 192 21.91 10.53 2.42
N MET A 193 21.36 11.71 2.60
CA MET A 193 20.02 11.92 3.10
C MET A 193 19.23 12.75 2.09
N LEU A 194 17.97 12.43 1.88
CA LEU A 194 17.03 13.28 1.17
C LEU A 194 16.10 13.97 2.16
N LYS A 195 15.95 15.28 2.01
CA LYS A 195 15.25 16.13 2.95
C LYS A 195 13.73 16.10 2.74
N ILE A 196 13.14 14.91 2.88
CA ILE A 196 11.69 14.70 2.79
C ILE A 196 10.93 15.54 3.84
N THR A 197 11.57 15.86 4.97
CA THR A 197 10.99 16.69 6.02
C THR A 197 10.66 18.09 5.56
N ALA A 198 11.35 18.61 4.55
CA ALA A 198 11.02 19.90 3.93
C ALA A 198 9.63 19.89 3.25
N TYR A 199 9.11 18.71 2.94
CA TYR A 199 7.82 18.49 2.30
C TYR A 199 6.75 17.96 3.26
N ALA A 200 7.05 17.84 4.56
CA ALA A 200 6.17 17.21 5.55
C ALA A 200 4.77 17.83 5.57
N GLU A 201 4.66 19.16 5.61
CA GLU A 201 3.37 19.83 5.65
C GLU A 201 2.56 19.61 4.37
N ARG A 202 3.19 19.69 3.21
CA ARG A 202 2.53 19.46 1.92
C ARG A 202 2.12 18.00 1.75
N LEU A 203 2.98 17.06 2.16
CA LEU A 203 2.67 15.63 2.17
C LEU A 203 1.46 15.32 3.05
N LEU A 204 1.33 16.03 4.17
CA LEU A 204 0.20 15.87 5.07
C LEU A 204 -1.09 16.49 4.51
N ASN A 205 -1.03 17.76 4.10
CA ASN A 205 -2.21 18.52 3.68
C ASN A 205 -2.81 18.01 2.37
N ASP A 206 -1.99 17.62 1.42
CA ASP A 206 -2.45 17.18 0.11
C ASP A 206 -3.11 15.79 0.13
N LEU A 207 -3.02 15.05 1.24
CA LEU A 207 -3.76 13.79 1.42
C LEU A 207 -5.28 13.99 1.32
N ASP A 208 -5.79 15.14 1.74
CA ASP A 208 -7.22 15.42 1.75
C ASP A 208 -7.83 15.47 0.34
N GLU A 209 -7.02 15.72 -0.68
CA GLU A 209 -7.44 15.80 -2.08
C GLU A 209 -7.43 14.43 -2.79
N LEU A 210 -6.95 13.38 -2.14
CA LEU A 210 -6.74 12.07 -2.74
C LEU A 210 -7.92 11.12 -2.49
N ASP A 211 -8.34 10.40 -3.52
CA ASP A 211 -9.30 9.30 -3.42
C ASP A 211 -8.58 7.99 -3.05
N TRP A 212 -8.06 7.98 -1.85
CA TRP A 212 -7.33 6.85 -1.27
C TRP A 212 -8.09 6.27 -0.09
N PRO A 213 -7.89 4.99 0.25
CA PRO A 213 -8.43 4.42 1.48
C PRO A 213 -8.00 5.23 2.70
N GLU A 214 -8.95 5.56 3.59
CA GLU A 214 -8.65 6.34 4.81
C GLU A 214 -7.59 5.68 5.68
N SER A 215 -7.56 4.35 5.73
CA SER A 215 -6.52 3.60 6.44
C SER A 215 -5.10 3.92 5.95
N ILE A 216 -4.92 4.07 4.65
CA ILE A 216 -3.63 4.43 4.05
C ILE A 216 -3.28 5.89 4.34
N LYS A 217 -4.25 6.79 4.19
CA LYS A 217 -4.05 8.19 4.56
C LYS A 217 -3.66 8.33 6.03
N ASP A 218 -4.33 7.61 6.92
CA ASP A 218 -4.03 7.61 8.36
C ASP A 218 -2.64 7.05 8.66
N MET A 219 -2.22 6.01 7.95
CA MET A 219 -0.85 5.50 8.07
C MET A 219 0.17 6.57 7.71
N GLN A 220 -0.05 7.33 6.63
CA GLN A 220 0.83 8.43 6.25
C GLN A 220 0.76 9.59 7.23
N ARG A 221 -0.45 9.97 7.69
CA ARG A 221 -0.63 11.02 8.70
C ARG A 221 0.13 10.69 9.99
N ASN A 222 0.01 9.46 10.45
CA ASN A 222 0.69 8.99 11.66
C ASN A 222 2.21 8.91 11.47
N TRP A 223 2.67 8.50 10.29
CA TRP A 223 4.09 8.46 9.98
C TRP A 223 4.72 9.85 9.89
N ILE A 224 4.05 10.79 9.27
CA ILE A 224 4.46 12.19 9.24
C ILE A 224 4.41 12.76 10.66
N GLY A 225 3.37 12.44 11.41
CA GLY A 225 3.28 12.68 12.84
C GLY A 225 3.44 14.14 13.22
N LYS A 226 2.62 15.02 12.62
CA LYS A 226 2.60 16.43 12.97
C LYS A 226 2.14 16.63 14.41
N SER A 227 2.94 17.36 15.18
CA SER A 227 2.61 17.75 16.56
C SER A 227 2.75 19.25 16.71
N THR A 228 1.72 19.89 17.21
CA THR A 228 1.75 21.31 17.56
C THR A 228 1.88 21.42 19.07
N GLY A 229 2.82 22.21 19.52
CA GLY A 229 3.09 22.42 20.94
C GLY A 229 3.98 23.62 21.14
N ALA A 230 4.89 23.51 22.11
CA ALA A 230 5.83 24.58 22.40
C ALA A 230 7.22 24.05 22.70
N ASN A 231 8.23 24.81 22.33
CA ASN A 231 9.58 24.68 22.88
C ASN A 231 9.63 25.43 24.20
N VAL A 232 10.19 24.79 25.21
CA VAL A 232 10.39 25.39 26.53
C VAL A 232 11.86 25.25 26.93
N THR A 233 12.47 26.36 27.30
CA THR A 233 13.88 26.43 27.69
C THR A 233 14.04 26.25 29.21
N PHE A 234 14.84 25.26 29.58
CA PHE A 234 15.23 25.00 30.98
C PHE A 234 16.68 25.39 31.17
N LYS A 235 16.95 26.18 32.18
CA LYS A 235 18.32 26.52 32.60
C LYS A 235 18.88 25.47 33.53
N VAL A 236 20.14 25.15 33.39
CA VAL A 236 20.85 24.24 34.29
C VAL A 236 21.36 25.05 35.46
N LYS A 237 20.93 24.68 36.68
CA LYS A 237 21.28 25.37 37.91
C LYS A 237 22.81 25.50 38.09
N GLY A 238 23.24 26.72 38.43
CA GLY A 238 24.64 27.01 38.70
C GLY A 238 25.58 27.05 37.50
N THR A 239 25.03 27.05 36.31
CA THR A 239 25.79 27.14 35.06
C THR A 239 25.17 28.18 34.14
N ASP A 240 25.85 28.50 33.04
CA ASP A 240 25.34 29.29 31.92
C ASP A 240 24.66 28.45 30.84
N LYS A 241 24.55 27.15 31.06
CA LYS A 241 24.00 26.18 30.10
C LYS A 241 22.49 26.09 30.21
N GLU A 242 21.89 25.79 29.10
CA GLU A 242 20.43 25.58 28.99
C GLU A 242 20.15 24.50 27.95
N PHE A 243 18.95 23.93 28.02
CA PHE A 243 18.44 23.01 27.00
C PHE A 243 16.98 23.29 26.75
N THR A 244 16.53 22.92 25.55
CA THR A 244 15.16 23.13 25.11
C THR A 244 14.43 21.78 25.05
N VAL A 245 13.21 21.74 25.58
CA VAL A 245 12.30 20.60 25.41
C VAL A 245 11.18 20.98 24.46
N PHE A 246 10.70 20.01 23.69
CA PHE A 246 9.45 20.15 22.98
C PHE A 246 8.34 19.41 23.73
N THR A 247 7.18 20.04 23.90
CA THR A 247 6.02 19.42 24.53
C THR A 247 4.75 19.79 23.78
N THR A 248 3.85 18.81 23.59
CA THR A 248 2.49 19.05 23.08
C THR A 248 1.55 19.56 24.17
N ARG A 249 2.00 19.52 25.43
CA ARG A 249 1.22 19.90 26.60
C ARG A 249 1.98 20.96 27.42
N PRO A 250 2.27 22.15 26.84
CA PRO A 250 2.95 23.21 27.62
C PRO A 250 2.13 23.71 28.82
N ASP A 251 0.83 23.50 28.78
CA ASP A 251 -0.10 23.80 29.87
C ASP A 251 0.18 23.03 31.16
N THR A 252 0.88 21.91 31.08
CA THR A 252 1.23 21.08 32.24
C THR A 252 2.63 21.40 32.80
N LEU A 253 3.26 22.46 32.36
CA LEU A 253 4.60 22.89 32.81
C LEU A 253 4.76 22.93 34.32
N PHE A 254 3.76 23.39 35.05
CA PHE A 254 3.78 23.46 36.52
C PHE A 254 3.82 22.10 37.22
N GLY A 255 3.48 21.03 36.48
CA GLY A 255 3.56 19.65 36.93
C GLY A 255 4.87 18.93 36.51
N ALA A 256 5.77 19.61 35.84
CA ALA A 256 7.08 19.08 35.51
C ALA A 256 7.95 18.98 36.75
N THR A 257 8.24 17.75 37.18
CA THR A 257 8.99 17.46 38.40
C THR A 257 10.37 16.89 38.13
N PHE A 258 10.67 16.57 36.92
CA PHE A 258 12.01 16.23 36.43
C PHE A 258 12.09 16.43 34.94
N THR A 259 13.31 16.40 34.39
CA THR A 259 13.58 16.44 32.98
C THR A 259 14.41 15.24 32.61
N VAL A 260 14.28 14.79 31.33
CA VAL A 260 15.03 13.65 30.81
C VAL A 260 15.70 14.03 29.50
N LEU A 261 17.01 13.79 29.44
CA LEU A 261 17.80 13.93 28.22
C LEU A 261 18.01 12.55 27.58
N ALA A 262 18.10 12.53 26.27
CA ALA A 262 18.61 11.35 25.55
C ALA A 262 20.04 11.06 26.05
N PRO A 263 20.43 9.78 26.19
CA PRO A 263 21.80 9.45 26.60
C PRO A 263 22.87 10.06 25.70
N GLU A 264 22.58 10.27 24.43
CA GLU A 264 23.45 10.83 23.40
C GLU A 264 23.44 12.36 23.34
N HIS A 265 22.59 13.02 24.13
CA HIS A 265 22.47 14.49 24.10
C HIS A 265 23.82 15.16 24.43
N ASP A 266 24.20 16.17 23.65
CA ASP A 266 25.49 16.85 23.77
C ASP A 266 25.76 17.44 25.17
N LEU A 267 24.70 17.83 25.87
CA LEU A 267 24.80 18.45 27.18
C LEU A 267 25.13 17.46 28.30
N VAL A 268 24.90 16.17 28.14
CA VAL A 268 25.02 15.15 29.20
C VAL A 268 26.41 15.16 29.83
N ASP A 269 27.45 15.09 29.00
CA ASP A 269 28.82 15.02 29.50
C ASP A 269 29.24 16.32 30.21
N ALA A 270 28.70 17.46 29.77
CA ALA A 270 29.04 18.76 30.36
C ALA A 270 28.41 19.02 31.73
N ILE A 271 27.25 18.41 32.03
CA ILE A 271 26.47 18.64 33.26
C ILE A 271 26.55 17.50 34.25
N THR A 272 27.05 16.34 33.84
CA THR A 272 27.19 15.18 34.72
C THR A 272 28.15 15.49 35.89
N SER A 273 27.68 15.29 37.13
CA SER A 273 28.53 15.48 38.32
C SER A 273 29.62 14.42 38.38
N PRO A 274 30.75 14.70 39.02
CA PRO A 274 31.84 13.73 39.19
C PRO A 274 31.34 12.41 39.85
N GLU A 275 30.44 12.50 40.78
CA GLU A 275 29.88 11.34 41.54
C GLU A 275 29.02 10.46 40.64
N GLN A 276 28.44 10.99 39.59
CA GLN A 276 27.56 10.28 38.65
C GLN A 276 28.30 9.88 37.34
N ALA A 277 29.54 10.28 37.13
CA ALA A 277 30.26 10.09 35.88
C ALA A 277 30.34 8.63 35.44
N GLU A 278 30.61 7.69 36.34
CA GLU A 278 30.70 6.26 36.03
C GLU A 278 29.34 5.68 35.64
N ALA A 279 28.31 5.94 36.49
CA ALA A 279 26.96 5.46 36.25
C ALA A 279 26.37 5.98 34.91
N VAL A 280 26.60 7.24 34.61
CA VAL A 280 26.17 7.85 33.33
C VAL A 280 26.91 7.23 32.15
N ALA A 281 28.23 7.03 32.24
CA ALA A 281 29.00 6.41 31.15
C ALA A 281 28.54 4.97 30.87
N ASP A 282 28.32 4.17 31.93
CA ASP A 282 27.82 2.80 31.80
C ASP A 282 26.43 2.76 31.14
N TYR A 283 25.53 3.65 31.58
CA TYR A 283 24.18 3.72 31.03
C TYR A 283 24.19 4.13 29.53
N LYS A 284 24.99 5.12 29.19
CA LYS A 284 25.18 5.56 27.78
C LYS A 284 25.64 4.40 26.89
N HIS A 285 26.58 3.60 27.40
CA HIS A 285 27.06 2.43 26.67
C HIS A 285 25.97 1.38 26.48
N GLN A 286 25.22 1.05 27.51
CA GLN A 286 24.11 0.09 27.43
C GLN A 286 23.02 0.56 26.47
N ALA A 287 22.64 1.84 26.50
CA ALA A 287 21.66 2.43 25.61
C ALA A 287 22.11 2.39 24.16
N SER A 288 23.42 2.57 23.88
CA SER A 288 23.97 2.53 22.52
C SER A 288 23.84 1.16 21.84
N LEU A 289 23.67 0.09 22.62
CA LEU A 289 23.49 -1.27 22.10
C LEU A 289 22.03 -1.60 21.72
N LYS A 290 21.09 -0.70 22.02
CA LYS A 290 19.65 -0.92 21.76
C LYS A 290 19.20 -0.21 20.49
N SER A 291 18.28 -0.84 19.73
CA SER A 291 17.60 -0.19 18.62
C SER A 291 16.60 0.86 19.12
N ASP A 292 16.24 1.80 18.26
CA ASP A 292 15.23 2.80 18.60
C ASP A 292 13.89 2.15 18.96
N LEU A 293 13.54 1.06 18.27
CA LEU A 293 12.33 0.28 18.56
C LEU A 293 12.37 -0.32 19.96
N ALA A 294 13.47 -0.95 20.35
CA ALA A 294 13.65 -1.51 21.69
C ALA A 294 13.65 -0.43 22.78
N ARG A 295 14.19 0.74 22.48
CA ARG A 295 14.22 1.88 23.42
C ARG A 295 12.84 2.47 23.66
N THR A 296 11.97 2.47 22.67
CA THR A 296 10.63 3.07 22.73
C THR A 296 9.51 2.09 23.06
N ASP A 297 9.82 0.83 23.33
CA ASP A 297 8.83 -0.18 23.72
C ASP A 297 8.15 0.21 25.04
N LEU A 298 6.84 0.43 24.97
CA LEU A 298 6.02 0.84 26.10
C LEU A 298 5.86 -0.23 27.19
N ALA A 299 6.01 -1.51 26.82
CA ALA A 299 5.89 -2.62 27.76
C ALA A 299 7.17 -2.85 28.58
N LYS A 300 8.24 -2.17 28.24
CA LYS A 300 9.54 -2.32 28.85
C LYS A 300 9.60 -1.66 30.23
N GLU A 301 10.33 -2.27 31.17
CA GLU A 301 10.68 -1.64 32.42
C GLU A 301 11.45 -0.34 32.21
N LYS A 302 11.06 0.73 32.91
CA LYS A 302 11.70 2.04 32.78
C LYS A 302 13.06 2.03 33.46
N THR A 303 14.08 2.43 32.70
CA THR A 303 15.46 2.58 33.22
C THR A 303 15.94 4.01 33.02
N GLY A 304 16.85 4.44 33.85
CA GLY A 304 17.45 5.76 33.78
C GLY A 304 18.48 6.00 34.83
N VAL A 305 19.27 7.05 34.66
CA VAL A 305 20.30 7.48 35.60
C VAL A 305 20.21 8.98 35.80
N TRP A 306 20.28 9.44 37.06
CA TRP A 306 20.39 10.84 37.39
C TRP A 306 21.78 11.36 36.99
N THR A 307 21.83 12.56 36.35
CA THR A 307 23.09 13.20 35.96
C THR A 307 23.84 13.88 37.12
N GLY A 308 23.20 14.05 38.28
CA GLY A 308 23.71 14.86 39.38
C GLY A 308 23.39 16.36 39.24
N ALA A 309 22.80 16.79 38.11
CA ALA A 309 22.44 18.19 37.85
C ALA A 309 20.95 18.42 38.03
N TYR A 310 20.61 19.71 38.22
CA TYR A 310 19.23 20.20 38.32
C TYR A 310 18.93 21.23 37.21
N ALA A 311 17.73 21.19 36.71
CA ALA A 311 17.15 22.23 35.87
C ALA A 311 16.23 23.13 36.66
N ILE A 312 16.03 24.35 36.20
CA ILE A 312 15.07 25.29 36.81
C ILE A 312 13.83 25.29 35.93
N ASN A 313 12.69 24.90 36.53
CA ASN A 313 11.39 24.99 35.86
C ASN A 313 11.02 26.46 35.66
N PRO A 314 10.90 26.97 34.41
CA PRO A 314 10.64 28.37 34.16
C PRO A 314 9.26 28.84 34.65
N GLY A 315 8.31 27.93 34.83
CA GLY A 315 6.97 28.24 35.33
C GLY A 315 6.91 28.64 36.80
N ASN A 316 7.59 27.90 37.66
CA ASN A 316 7.52 28.07 39.11
C ASN A 316 8.87 28.34 39.80
N GLY A 317 9.97 28.33 39.05
CA GLY A 317 11.31 28.55 39.57
C GLY A 317 11.88 27.40 40.39
N LYS A 318 11.21 26.26 40.45
CA LYS A 318 11.66 25.12 41.22
C LYS A 318 12.82 24.37 40.53
N GLU A 319 13.72 23.83 41.37
CA GLU A 319 14.79 22.99 40.93
C GLU A 319 14.30 21.55 40.75
N ILE A 320 14.49 20.99 39.55
CA ILE A 320 14.08 19.64 39.23
C ILE A 320 15.26 18.85 38.65
N PRO A 321 15.41 17.54 39.01
CA PRO A 321 16.57 16.79 38.60
C PRO A 321 16.58 16.53 37.09
N ILE A 322 17.78 16.43 36.54
CA ILE A 322 18.01 16.11 35.12
C ILE A 322 18.48 14.65 35.05
N TRP A 323 17.67 13.80 34.44
CA TRP A 323 17.94 12.39 34.24
C TRP A 323 18.34 12.11 32.78
N ILE A 324 18.97 10.98 32.53
CA ILE A 324 19.08 10.37 31.21
C ILE A 324 18.28 9.08 31.20
N ALA A 325 17.60 8.79 30.11
CA ALA A 325 16.84 7.56 29.92
C ALA A 325 16.80 7.18 28.45
N ASP A 326 16.78 5.89 28.17
CA ASP A 326 16.89 5.36 26.81
C ASP A 326 15.59 5.55 25.98
N TYR A 327 14.43 5.76 26.63
CA TYR A 327 13.18 6.04 25.92
C TYR A 327 13.12 7.42 25.26
N VAL A 328 14.06 8.33 25.59
CA VAL A 328 14.21 9.61 24.92
C VAL A 328 15.26 9.47 23.81
N LEU A 329 14.86 9.78 22.56
CA LEU A 329 15.72 9.67 21.41
C LEU A 329 16.31 11.04 21.03
N SER A 330 17.60 11.10 20.77
CA SER A 330 18.26 12.32 20.27
C SER A 330 17.79 12.71 18.85
N SER A 331 17.29 11.76 18.12
CA SER A 331 16.77 11.95 16.78
C SER A 331 15.35 12.51 16.74
N TYR A 332 14.67 12.59 17.87
CA TYR A 332 13.29 13.09 17.94
C TYR A 332 13.20 14.38 18.77
N GLY A 333 12.61 15.41 18.14
CA GLY A 333 12.47 16.72 18.77
C GLY A 333 13.83 17.33 19.13
N THR A 334 13.99 17.73 20.38
CA THR A 334 15.22 18.34 20.90
C THR A 334 16.14 17.36 21.60
N GLY A 335 15.77 16.08 21.66
CA GLY A 335 16.48 15.08 22.46
C GLY A 335 16.34 15.27 23.98
N ALA A 336 15.35 16.05 24.39
CA ALA A 336 15.05 16.36 25.79
C ALA A 336 13.55 16.44 26.00
N VAL A 337 13.07 15.99 27.15
CA VAL A 337 11.65 16.08 27.52
C VAL A 337 11.50 16.62 28.94
N MET A 338 10.44 17.37 29.19
CA MET A 338 9.96 17.61 30.54
C MET A 338 9.03 16.46 30.94
N ALA A 339 9.16 15.97 32.16
CA ALA A 339 8.36 14.89 32.66
C ALA A 339 7.27 15.39 33.59
N VAL A 340 6.04 14.98 33.30
CA VAL A 340 4.84 15.34 34.06
C VAL A 340 4.19 14.03 34.55
N PRO A 341 4.67 13.46 35.65
CA PRO A 341 4.26 12.12 36.07
C PRO A 341 2.79 12.00 36.49
N ALA A 342 2.16 13.10 36.87
CA ALA A 342 0.73 13.07 37.17
C ALA A 342 -0.17 12.85 35.95
N HIS A 343 0.31 13.18 34.72
CA HIS A 343 -0.52 13.20 33.52
C HIS A 343 0.10 12.48 32.31
N ASP A 344 1.21 11.80 32.48
CA ASP A 344 1.82 10.91 31.48
C ASP A 344 2.17 9.58 32.15
N GLN A 345 1.66 8.47 31.61
CA GLN A 345 1.81 7.15 32.22
C GLN A 345 3.28 6.67 32.26
N ARG A 346 4.06 6.98 31.23
CA ARG A 346 5.51 6.63 31.23
C ARG A 346 6.27 7.40 32.31
N ASP A 347 5.98 8.68 32.44
CA ASP A 347 6.59 9.52 33.45
C ASP A 347 6.15 9.11 34.84
N TRP A 348 4.89 8.68 35.02
CA TRP A 348 4.36 8.15 36.26
C TRP A 348 5.07 6.88 36.70
N GLU A 349 5.25 5.94 35.77
CA GLU A 349 6.00 4.70 36.03
C GLU A 349 7.45 4.99 36.40
N PHE A 350 8.10 5.88 35.63
CA PHE A 350 9.47 6.31 35.90
C PHE A 350 9.59 6.98 37.30
N ALA A 351 8.68 7.89 37.62
CA ALA A 351 8.67 8.57 38.90
C ALA A 351 8.49 7.60 40.09
N ASN A 352 7.61 6.61 39.94
CA ASN A 352 7.43 5.57 40.96
C ASN A 352 8.66 4.66 41.10
N GLN A 353 9.29 4.29 39.96
CA GLN A 353 10.50 3.47 39.95
C GLN A 353 11.66 4.15 40.66
N PHE A 354 11.80 5.48 40.54
CA PHE A 354 12.95 6.22 41.05
C PHE A 354 12.62 7.17 42.21
N GLY A 355 11.40 7.10 42.77
CA GLY A 355 10.99 7.91 43.92
C GLY A 355 10.92 9.41 43.67
N LEU A 356 10.51 9.83 42.46
CA LEU A 356 10.41 11.23 42.08
C LEU A 356 9.00 11.79 42.38
N PRO A 357 8.88 13.12 42.66
CA PRO A 357 7.60 13.74 43.00
C PRO A 357 6.58 13.66 41.87
N ILE A 358 5.33 13.47 42.20
CA ILE A 358 4.18 13.50 41.31
C ILE A 358 3.25 14.65 41.75
N VAL A 359 3.05 15.65 40.92
CA VAL A 359 2.24 16.84 41.22
C VAL A 359 1.07 16.93 40.26
N GLU A 360 -0.15 16.78 40.78
CA GLU A 360 -1.38 16.95 40.01
C GLU A 360 -1.52 18.42 39.55
N VAL A 361 -1.75 18.59 38.22
CA VAL A 361 -2.02 19.88 37.59
C VAL A 361 -3.30 19.89 36.74
N LEU A 362 -3.94 18.74 36.55
CA LEU A 362 -5.27 18.59 35.94
C LEU A 362 -6.19 17.86 36.93
N GLU A 363 -7.36 18.40 37.12
CA GLU A 363 -8.37 17.86 38.05
C GLU A 363 -9.13 16.70 37.40
N GLY A 364 -9.45 15.67 38.17
CA GLY A 364 -10.39 14.62 37.77
C GLY A 364 -9.92 13.18 37.95
N GLY A 365 -8.69 12.93 38.36
CA GLY A 365 -8.13 11.59 38.53
C GLY A 365 -7.51 11.36 39.94
N ASN A 366 -7.04 10.12 40.16
CA ASN A 366 -6.27 9.76 41.35
C ASN A 366 -4.82 9.45 40.91
N VAL A 367 -3.95 10.42 41.02
CA VAL A 367 -2.55 10.34 40.62
C VAL A 367 -1.69 9.42 41.51
N GLU A 368 -2.21 8.97 42.62
CA GLU A 368 -1.55 7.96 43.49
C GLU A 368 -1.67 6.56 42.91
N GLU A 369 -2.72 6.28 42.14
CA GLU A 369 -2.97 4.96 41.55
C GLU A 369 -2.44 4.85 40.09
N ALA A 370 -2.59 5.92 39.30
CA ALA A 370 -2.14 5.98 37.91
C ALA A 370 -2.09 7.43 37.43
N ALA A 371 -1.40 7.68 36.33
CA ALA A 371 -1.45 8.97 35.68
C ALA A 371 -2.88 9.27 35.20
N TYR A 372 -3.31 10.50 35.36
CA TYR A 372 -4.56 11.00 34.80
C TYR A 372 -4.30 11.61 33.43
N THR A 373 -4.59 10.86 32.40
CA THR A 373 -4.26 11.22 31.01
C THR A 373 -5.40 11.93 30.27
N GLU A 374 -6.56 12.07 30.88
CA GLU A 374 -7.71 12.78 30.34
C GLU A 374 -7.57 14.29 30.54
N ASP A 375 -8.42 15.08 29.87
CA ASP A 375 -8.47 16.52 30.05
C ASP A 375 -9.22 16.88 31.32
N GLY A 376 -8.84 18.01 31.91
CA GLY A 376 -9.46 18.54 33.14
C GLY A 376 -9.15 20.01 33.31
N LEU A 377 -9.79 20.64 34.31
CA LEU A 377 -9.46 21.99 34.68
C LEU A 377 -8.10 22.05 35.37
N HIS A 378 -7.33 23.08 35.10
CA HIS A 378 -6.00 23.25 35.68
C HIS A 378 -6.06 23.57 37.17
N VAL A 379 -5.21 22.91 37.94
CA VAL A 379 -4.97 23.13 39.37
C VAL A 379 -3.47 23.20 39.61
N ASN A 380 -3.04 23.78 40.72
CA ASN A 380 -1.61 23.92 41.07
C ASN A 380 -0.74 24.54 39.98
N SER A 381 -1.32 25.37 39.15
CA SER A 381 -0.70 25.90 37.94
C SER A 381 -0.75 27.43 37.85
N ASP A 382 -0.78 28.10 38.98
CA ASP A 382 -0.75 29.58 39.11
C ASP A 382 -1.80 30.22 38.16
N PHE A 383 -1.36 31.04 37.22
CA PHE A 383 -2.26 31.77 36.31
C PHE A 383 -3.07 30.88 35.34
N LEU A 384 -2.79 29.63 35.29
CA LEU A 384 -3.56 28.65 34.50
C LEU A 384 -4.71 27.99 35.26
N ASN A 385 -4.77 28.20 36.59
CA ASN A 385 -5.79 27.56 37.41
C ASN A 385 -7.20 27.88 36.93
N GLY A 386 -8.04 26.85 36.84
CA GLY A 386 -9.43 26.98 36.43
C GLY A 386 -9.66 27.02 34.93
N LEU A 387 -8.61 27.05 34.11
CA LEU A 387 -8.71 27.05 32.65
C LEU A 387 -8.81 25.62 32.09
N ASN A 388 -9.50 25.48 30.97
CA ASN A 388 -9.49 24.24 30.22
C ASN A 388 -8.18 24.11 29.40
N LYS A 389 -8.01 22.97 28.69
CA LYS A 389 -6.80 22.67 27.91
C LYS A 389 -6.46 23.75 26.88
N GLU A 390 -7.41 24.12 26.03
CA GLU A 390 -7.20 25.05 24.94
C GLU A 390 -6.87 26.47 25.46
N GLU A 391 -7.59 26.95 26.45
CA GLU A 391 -7.35 28.25 27.06
C GLU A 391 -5.98 28.26 27.76
N ALA A 392 -5.63 27.20 28.49
CA ALA A 392 -4.38 27.10 29.21
C ALA A 392 -3.17 27.03 28.26
N ILE A 393 -3.27 26.26 27.15
CA ILE A 393 -2.22 26.18 26.15
C ILE A 393 -1.98 27.56 25.51
N ALA A 394 -3.03 28.24 25.08
CA ALA A 394 -2.91 29.58 24.52
C ALA A 394 -2.25 30.56 25.48
N LYS A 395 -2.65 30.54 26.75
CA LYS A 395 -2.14 31.43 27.77
C LYS A 395 -0.68 31.19 28.15
N ILE A 396 -0.29 29.86 28.28
CA ILE A 396 1.09 29.55 28.64
C ILE A 396 2.04 29.82 27.46
N VAL A 397 1.64 29.54 26.23
CA VAL A 397 2.46 29.84 25.05
C VAL A 397 2.72 31.35 24.93
N SER A 398 1.69 32.19 25.07
CA SER A 398 1.86 33.64 25.10
C SER A 398 2.79 34.09 26.22
N TRP A 399 2.65 33.52 27.41
CA TRP A 399 3.51 33.82 28.53
C TRP A 399 4.98 33.42 28.31
N LEU A 400 5.21 32.22 27.74
CA LEU A 400 6.55 31.75 27.39
C LEU A 400 7.24 32.66 26.38
N GLU A 401 6.49 33.12 25.38
CA GLU A 401 7.00 34.04 24.36
C GLU A 401 7.32 35.42 24.96
N GLU A 402 6.43 35.97 25.78
CA GLU A 402 6.66 37.26 26.45
C GLU A 402 7.89 37.25 27.36
N LYS A 403 8.13 36.13 28.07
CA LYS A 403 9.25 35.97 28.98
C LYS A 403 10.54 35.45 28.31
N ASP A 404 10.50 35.14 27.03
CA ASP A 404 11.60 34.54 26.30
C ASP A 404 12.05 33.19 26.89
N PHE A 405 11.06 32.41 27.40
CA PHE A 405 11.27 31.05 27.90
C PHE A 405 10.87 29.99 26.91
N GLY A 406 10.30 30.32 25.78
CA GLY A 406 9.85 29.41 24.78
C GLY A 406 9.00 30.03 23.70
N GLN A 407 8.51 29.21 22.80
CA GLN A 407 7.68 29.64 21.67
C GLN A 407 6.82 28.49 21.16
N GLU A 408 5.75 28.83 20.45
CA GLU A 408 4.98 27.84 19.71
C GLU A 408 5.89 27.12 18.70
N LYS A 409 5.71 25.81 18.58
CA LYS A 409 6.49 25.00 17.68
C LYS A 409 5.66 23.89 17.07
N VAL A 410 5.82 23.71 15.77
CA VAL A 410 5.31 22.53 15.05
C VAL A 410 6.47 21.61 14.78
N THR A 411 6.32 20.34 15.13
CA THR A 411 7.32 19.30 14.85
C THR A 411 6.67 18.14 14.09
N TYR A 412 7.51 17.35 13.48
CA TYR A 412 7.09 16.17 12.74
C TYR A 412 7.89 14.97 13.22
N ARG A 413 7.22 13.81 13.28
CA ARG A 413 7.90 12.54 13.57
C ARG A 413 8.72 12.06 12.38
N LEU A 414 8.30 12.41 11.16
CA LEU A 414 8.99 12.09 9.91
C LEU A 414 10.47 12.47 9.99
N ARG A 415 11.34 11.57 9.53
CA ARG A 415 12.78 11.80 9.42
C ARG A 415 13.16 11.89 7.96
N ASP A 416 14.31 12.55 7.69
CA ASP A 416 14.88 12.55 6.36
C ASP A 416 15.16 11.13 5.88
N TRP A 417 15.03 10.94 4.59
CA TRP A 417 15.16 9.64 3.96
C TRP A 417 16.63 9.26 3.84
N LEU A 418 17.05 8.19 4.53
CA LEU A 418 18.37 7.59 4.41
C LEU A 418 18.50 6.97 3.02
N PHE A 419 19.23 7.61 2.13
CA PHE A 419 19.23 7.34 0.70
C PHE A 419 20.38 6.47 0.22
N SER A 420 21.55 6.51 0.87
CA SER A 420 22.69 5.73 0.44
C SER A 420 22.69 4.29 0.92
N ARG A 421 23.17 3.39 0.07
CA ARG A 421 23.33 1.96 0.36
C ARG A 421 24.76 1.52 0.05
N GLN A 422 25.34 0.69 0.91
CA GLN A 422 26.66 0.11 0.77
C GLN A 422 26.54 -1.19 -0.05
N ARG A 423 26.00 -1.07 -1.26
CA ARG A 423 25.67 -2.18 -2.16
C ARG A 423 26.22 -1.95 -3.55
N TYR A 424 26.46 -3.04 -4.27
CA TYR A 424 26.84 -3.00 -5.69
C TYR A 424 25.61 -2.83 -6.59
N TRP A 425 24.58 -3.68 -6.41
CA TRP A 425 23.43 -3.73 -7.30
C TRP A 425 22.42 -2.64 -6.97
N GLY A 426 22.70 -1.47 -7.49
CA GLY A 426 21.91 -0.26 -7.32
C GLY A 426 22.45 0.84 -8.22
N GLU A 427 21.71 1.91 -8.35
CA GLU A 427 22.13 3.08 -9.16
C GLU A 427 23.29 3.77 -8.46
N PRO A 428 24.41 4.00 -9.16
CA PRO A 428 25.50 4.82 -8.60
C PRO A 428 25.03 6.24 -8.30
N ILE A 429 25.38 6.76 -7.14
CA ILE A 429 25.10 8.15 -6.78
C ILE A 429 26.08 9.04 -7.56
N PRO A 430 25.59 9.97 -8.41
CA PRO A 430 26.43 10.70 -9.35
C PRO A 430 27.16 11.91 -8.72
N ILE A 431 28.00 11.64 -7.72
CA ILE A 431 28.76 12.65 -6.98
C ILE A 431 30.24 12.29 -7.03
N ILE A 432 31.08 13.33 -7.15
CA ILE A 432 32.52 13.22 -7.07
C ILE A 432 33.02 14.05 -5.89
N HIS A 433 33.82 13.42 -5.03
CA HIS A 433 34.49 14.07 -3.91
C HIS A 433 35.92 14.46 -4.31
N TRP A 434 36.23 15.77 -4.32
CA TRP A 434 37.49 16.30 -4.75
C TRP A 434 38.49 16.42 -3.58
N GLU A 435 39.79 16.30 -3.87
CA GLU A 435 40.87 16.43 -2.85
C GLU A 435 40.89 17.79 -2.17
N ASP A 436 40.33 18.83 -2.80
CA ASP A 436 40.20 20.17 -2.21
C ASP A 436 39.10 20.30 -1.16
N GLY A 437 38.41 19.20 -0.84
CA GLY A 437 37.31 19.14 0.14
C GLY A 437 35.94 19.51 -0.41
N THR A 438 35.83 19.82 -1.70
CA THR A 438 34.55 20.08 -2.37
C THR A 438 33.95 18.81 -2.95
N SER A 439 32.66 18.84 -3.16
CA SER A 439 31.95 17.77 -3.86
C SER A 439 31.07 18.36 -4.95
N THR A 440 31.02 17.70 -6.09
CA THR A 440 30.21 18.14 -7.24
C THR A 440 29.40 16.98 -7.83
N ALA A 441 28.26 17.33 -8.39
CA ALA A 441 27.45 16.37 -9.17
C ALA A 441 28.16 16.11 -10.51
N VAL A 442 28.03 14.89 -11.01
CA VAL A 442 28.41 14.56 -12.38
C VAL A 442 27.55 15.40 -13.33
N PRO A 443 28.15 16.09 -14.33
CA PRO A 443 27.40 16.88 -15.28
C PRO A 443 26.31 16.06 -16.01
N GLU A 444 25.18 16.68 -16.30
CA GLU A 444 24.06 16.00 -16.99
C GLU A 444 24.50 15.38 -18.32
N SER A 445 25.40 16.04 -19.07
CA SER A 445 25.96 15.54 -20.33
C SER A 445 26.72 14.23 -20.19
N GLU A 446 27.19 13.90 -18.99
CA GLU A 446 27.94 12.67 -18.69
C GLU A 446 27.08 11.57 -18.06
N LEU A 447 25.82 11.85 -17.83
CA LEU A 447 24.87 10.83 -17.37
C LEU A 447 24.39 9.95 -18.54
N PRO A 448 24.13 8.66 -18.33
CA PRO A 448 24.20 7.95 -17.05
C PRO A 448 25.63 7.68 -16.61
N LEU A 449 25.87 7.77 -15.30
CA LEU A 449 27.04 7.17 -14.69
C LEU A 449 26.75 5.67 -14.57
N VAL A 450 27.31 4.90 -15.50
CA VAL A 450 26.98 3.47 -15.63
C VAL A 450 27.61 2.66 -14.50
N LEU A 451 26.85 1.76 -13.90
CA LEU A 451 27.33 0.80 -12.92
C LEU A 451 28.42 -0.06 -13.56
N PRO A 452 29.65 -0.06 -13.02
CA PRO A 452 30.75 -0.81 -13.62
C PRO A 452 30.53 -2.32 -13.45
N VAL A 453 30.88 -3.08 -14.47
CA VAL A 453 30.80 -4.55 -14.43
C VAL A 453 31.97 -5.09 -13.60
N THR A 454 31.64 -5.90 -12.60
CA THR A 454 32.65 -6.61 -11.79
C THR A 454 32.08 -7.95 -11.33
N LYS A 455 32.95 -8.93 -11.12
CA LYS A 455 32.60 -10.20 -10.51
C LYS A 455 32.78 -10.18 -9.00
N ASP A 456 33.52 -9.21 -8.47
CA ASP A 456 33.75 -9.06 -7.03
C ASP A 456 32.78 -8.03 -6.45
N ILE A 457 31.65 -8.53 -5.97
CA ILE A 457 30.58 -7.76 -5.35
C ILE A 457 30.49 -7.97 -3.83
N ARG A 458 31.55 -8.56 -3.24
CA ARG A 458 31.61 -8.76 -1.80
C ARG A 458 31.79 -7.45 -1.06
N PRO A 459 31.29 -7.33 0.19
CA PRO A 459 31.53 -6.18 1.03
C PRO A 459 33.03 -5.84 1.11
N SER A 460 33.35 -4.53 1.09
CA SER A 460 34.73 -4.03 1.09
C SER A 460 35.49 -4.27 2.41
N GLY A 461 34.77 -4.52 3.50
CA GLY A 461 35.34 -4.60 4.85
C GLY A 461 35.62 -3.24 5.50
N THR A 462 35.44 -2.12 4.77
CA THR A 462 35.69 -0.76 5.23
C THR A 462 34.42 0.01 5.60
N GLY A 463 33.27 -0.58 5.46
CA GLY A 463 31.97 0.10 5.57
C GLY A 463 31.52 0.80 4.30
N GLU A 464 32.30 0.75 3.25
CA GLU A 464 31.95 1.24 1.93
C GLU A 464 31.34 0.13 1.05
N SER A 465 30.67 0.55 -0.02
CA SER A 465 30.15 -0.37 -1.04
C SER A 465 31.28 -1.11 -1.76
N PRO A 466 31.02 -2.29 -2.37
CA PRO A 466 32.00 -2.98 -3.21
C PRO A 466 32.60 -2.14 -4.34
N LEU A 467 31.97 -1.06 -4.76
CA LEU A 467 32.52 -0.10 -5.73
C LEU A 467 33.81 0.52 -5.25
N ALA A 468 34.05 0.59 -3.95
CA ALA A 468 35.31 1.10 -3.38
C ALA A 468 36.55 0.28 -3.79
N ASN A 469 36.37 -0.96 -4.23
CA ASN A 469 37.45 -1.82 -4.68
C ASN A 469 37.84 -1.59 -6.16
N LEU A 470 37.07 -0.79 -6.89
CA LEU A 470 37.26 -0.56 -8.32
C LEU A 470 38.04 0.76 -8.56
N THR A 471 39.34 0.75 -8.30
CA THR A 471 40.21 1.94 -8.32
C THR A 471 40.16 2.69 -9.65
N ASP A 472 40.14 1.99 -10.77
CA ASP A 472 40.12 2.63 -12.11
C ASP A 472 38.80 3.40 -12.34
N TRP A 473 37.69 2.90 -11.81
CA TRP A 473 36.40 3.59 -11.89
C TRP A 473 36.32 4.74 -10.91
N LEU A 474 36.87 4.58 -9.70
CA LEU A 474 36.78 5.57 -8.63
C LEU A 474 37.52 6.87 -8.93
N GLU A 475 38.74 6.76 -9.48
CA GLU A 475 39.63 7.90 -9.64
C GLU A 475 39.25 8.78 -10.82
N VAL A 476 39.06 10.06 -10.57
CA VAL A 476 38.70 11.07 -11.57
C VAL A 476 39.65 12.24 -11.43
N THR A 477 40.03 12.85 -12.56
CA THR A 477 40.87 14.07 -12.57
C THR A 477 40.08 15.21 -13.21
N ARG A 478 39.95 16.31 -12.49
CA ARG A 478 39.31 17.54 -12.96
C ARG A 478 40.21 18.27 -13.97
N GLU A 479 39.64 19.15 -14.79
CA GLU A 479 40.37 19.92 -15.82
C GLU A 479 41.55 20.73 -15.26
N ASP A 480 41.44 21.22 -14.02
CA ASP A 480 42.52 21.97 -13.33
C ASP A 480 43.57 21.05 -12.70
N GLY A 481 43.48 19.73 -12.91
CA GLY A 481 44.42 18.74 -12.42
C GLY A 481 44.16 18.24 -11.00
N ILE A 482 43.11 18.72 -10.33
CA ILE A 482 42.71 18.23 -9.01
C ILE A 482 42.11 16.83 -9.17
N LYS A 483 42.56 15.90 -8.34
CA LYS A 483 42.05 14.55 -8.30
C LYS A 483 40.80 14.44 -7.45
N GLY A 484 39.95 13.51 -7.80
CA GLY A 484 38.74 13.21 -7.07
C GLY A 484 38.45 11.72 -7.02
N ARG A 485 37.47 11.39 -6.19
CA ARG A 485 37.01 10.03 -5.98
C ARG A 485 35.49 10.02 -6.12
N ARG A 486 34.96 9.10 -6.93
CA ARG A 486 33.51 8.91 -7.08
C ARG A 486 32.89 8.43 -5.78
N GLU A 487 31.65 8.84 -5.55
CA GLU A 487 30.81 8.27 -4.48
C GLU A 487 30.67 6.77 -4.68
N THR A 488 30.91 5.99 -3.63
CA THR A 488 30.84 4.52 -3.68
C THR A 488 29.50 3.96 -3.29
N ASN A 489 28.66 4.73 -2.60
CA ASN A 489 27.32 4.31 -2.26
C ASN A 489 26.41 4.26 -3.49
N THR A 490 25.46 3.36 -3.45
CA THR A 490 24.37 3.28 -4.42
C THR A 490 23.06 3.76 -3.81
N MET A 491 22.06 3.99 -4.68
CA MET A 491 20.74 4.40 -4.26
C MET A 491 19.93 3.21 -3.72
N PRO A 492 18.92 3.44 -2.87
CA PRO A 492 17.99 2.39 -2.49
C PRO A 492 17.12 1.98 -3.67
N GLN A 493 16.58 0.78 -3.62
CA GLN A 493 15.62 0.29 -4.62
C GLN A 493 14.43 1.25 -4.82
N TRP A 494 14.00 1.92 -3.76
CA TRP A 494 12.91 2.91 -3.77
C TRP A 494 13.16 4.13 -4.67
N ALA A 495 14.40 4.41 -5.03
CA ALA A 495 14.73 5.52 -5.92
C ALA A 495 14.15 5.30 -7.31
N GLY A 496 14.43 4.16 -7.93
CA GLY A 496 13.91 3.82 -9.24
C GLY A 496 12.38 3.73 -9.28
N SER A 497 11.76 3.23 -8.21
CA SER A 497 10.31 3.09 -8.12
C SER A 497 9.57 4.41 -7.83
N SER A 498 10.28 5.46 -7.44
CA SER A 498 9.64 6.73 -7.08
C SER A 498 9.17 7.58 -8.28
N TRP A 499 9.54 7.21 -9.50
CA TRP A 499 9.17 8.00 -10.68
C TRP A 499 8.84 7.16 -11.93
N TYR A 500 8.81 5.84 -11.86
CA TYR A 500 8.64 4.94 -13.02
C TYR A 500 7.35 5.20 -13.79
N TYR A 501 6.28 5.58 -13.12
CA TYR A 501 5.01 5.94 -13.73
C TYR A 501 5.12 7.14 -14.69
N LEU A 502 6.09 8.02 -14.49
CA LEU A 502 6.42 9.11 -15.41
C LEU A 502 7.11 8.58 -16.67
N ARG A 503 8.07 7.66 -16.47
CA ARG A 503 8.81 7.09 -17.60
C ARG A 503 7.94 6.27 -18.54
N TYR A 504 6.95 5.58 -18.01
CA TYR A 504 5.98 4.87 -18.85
C TYR A 504 5.27 5.78 -19.84
N ILE A 505 5.11 7.05 -19.52
CA ILE A 505 4.45 8.02 -20.39
C ILE A 505 5.27 8.29 -21.65
N ASP A 506 6.62 8.25 -21.53
CA ASP A 506 7.53 8.50 -22.64
C ASP A 506 8.86 7.74 -22.45
N PRO A 507 8.85 6.40 -22.59
CA PRO A 507 9.97 5.58 -22.14
C PRO A 507 11.21 5.65 -23.02
N HIS A 508 11.10 6.14 -24.26
CA HIS A 508 12.20 6.20 -25.22
C HIS A 508 12.80 7.59 -25.39
N ASN A 509 12.38 8.57 -24.59
CA ASN A 509 12.90 9.91 -24.64
C ASN A 509 14.36 9.94 -24.15
N THR A 510 15.27 10.45 -24.97
CA THR A 510 16.69 10.55 -24.65
C THR A 510 17.10 11.91 -24.12
N GLU A 511 16.26 12.92 -24.28
CA GLU A 511 16.56 14.32 -23.91
C GLU A 511 15.96 14.72 -22.55
N LYS A 512 14.90 14.08 -22.14
CA LYS A 512 14.16 14.33 -20.88
C LYS A 512 13.70 13.02 -20.26
N LEU A 513 13.35 13.04 -18.99
CA LEU A 513 12.73 11.87 -18.35
C LEU A 513 11.40 11.49 -19.02
N ALA A 514 10.66 12.47 -19.52
CA ALA A 514 9.49 12.34 -20.38
C ALA A 514 9.16 13.71 -20.99
N ASP A 515 8.48 13.70 -22.14
CA ASP A 515 8.04 14.92 -22.82
C ASP A 515 7.01 15.67 -21.96
N GLU A 516 7.16 16.98 -21.87
CA GLU A 516 6.31 17.85 -21.05
C GLU A 516 4.83 17.80 -21.47
N ASP A 517 4.55 17.81 -22.76
CA ASP A 517 3.17 17.77 -23.27
C ASP A 517 2.51 16.43 -22.99
N LEU A 518 3.27 15.32 -23.09
CA LEU A 518 2.77 14.00 -22.74
C LEU A 518 2.51 13.87 -21.23
N LEU A 519 3.35 14.45 -20.38
CA LEU A 519 3.11 14.49 -18.95
C LEU A 519 1.82 15.26 -18.61
N LYS A 520 1.56 16.37 -19.29
CA LYS A 520 0.31 17.14 -19.13
C LYS A 520 -0.92 16.35 -19.57
N GLN A 521 -0.77 15.54 -20.61
CA GLN A 521 -1.88 14.71 -21.13
C GLN A 521 -2.24 13.55 -20.19
N TRP A 522 -1.25 12.88 -19.57
CA TRP A 522 -1.45 11.60 -18.90
C TRP A 522 -1.53 11.67 -17.37
N LEU A 523 -0.97 12.73 -16.76
CA LEU A 523 -1.03 12.88 -15.31
C LEU A 523 -2.30 13.59 -14.82
N PRO A 524 -2.78 13.29 -13.63
CA PRO A 524 -2.29 12.25 -12.71
C PRO A 524 -2.65 10.83 -13.17
N VAL A 525 -2.03 9.82 -12.58
CA VAL A 525 -2.44 8.42 -12.75
C VAL A 525 -3.88 8.30 -12.25
N ASP A 526 -4.77 7.73 -13.06
CA ASP A 526 -6.20 7.66 -12.73
C ASP A 526 -6.50 6.64 -11.66
N ILE A 527 -5.90 5.47 -11.76
CA ILE A 527 -6.00 4.42 -10.74
C ILE A 527 -4.67 3.71 -10.55
N TYR A 528 -4.32 3.51 -9.28
CA TYR A 528 -3.15 2.76 -8.85
C TYR A 528 -3.59 1.58 -7.98
N VAL A 529 -3.29 0.37 -8.41
CA VAL A 529 -3.62 -0.86 -7.69
C VAL A 529 -2.35 -1.50 -7.14
N GLY A 530 -2.32 -1.76 -5.87
CA GLY A 530 -1.15 -2.37 -5.23
C GLY A 530 -1.32 -2.58 -3.73
N GLY A 531 -0.32 -3.22 -3.11
CA GLY A 531 -0.38 -3.63 -1.73
C GLY A 531 -0.34 -2.47 -0.71
N ALA A 532 -1.07 -2.64 0.38
CA ALA A 532 -1.12 -1.67 1.47
C ALA A 532 0.22 -1.52 2.23
N GLU A 533 1.11 -2.50 2.11
CA GLU A 533 2.44 -2.49 2.74
C GLU A 533 3.34 -1.34 2.27
N HIS A 534 3.01 -0.73 1.13
CA HIS A 534 3.79 0.37 0.56
C HIS A 534 3.36 1.76 1.03
N ALA A 535 2.39 1.85 1.94
CA ALA A 535 1.79 3.12 2.40
C ALA A 535 2.83 4.14 2.88
N VAL A 536 3.80 3.73 3.69
CA VAL A 536 4.82 4.62 4.28
C VAL A 536 6.21 4.44 3.69
N LEU A 537 6.31 3.67 2.62
CA LEU A 537 7.54 3.42 1.85
C LEU A 537 7.40 4.02 0.45
N HIS A 538 7.12 3.16 -0.54
CA HIS A 538 7.03 3.55 -1.94
C HIS A 538 6.07 4.73 -2.18
N LEU A 539 4.86 4.68 -1.63
CA LEU A 539 3.85 5.73 -1.87
C LEU A 539 4.27 7.08 -1.30
N LEU A 540 4.90 7.10 -0.15
CA LEU A 540 5.38 8.33 0.47
C LEU A 540 6.56 8.92 -0.31
N TYR A 541 7.52 8.09 -0.70
CA TYR A 541 8.69 8.52 -1.47
C TYR A 541 8.34 9.00 -2.88
N ALA A 542 7.40 8.30 -3.54
CA ALA A 542 6.91 8.72 -4.85
C ALA A 542 6.19 10.08 -4.78
N ARG A 543 5.38 10.30 -3.76
CA ARG A 543 4.73 11.60 -3.53
C ARG A 543 5.74 12.72 -3.28
N PHE A 544 6.78 12.45 -2.51
CA PHE A 544 7.86 13.40 -2.27
C PHE A 544 8.57 13.79 -3.57
N TRP A 545 9.01 12.81 -4.34
CA TRP A 545 9.69 13.06 -5.61
C TRP A 545 8.80 13.78 -6.61
N HIS A 546 7.54 13.41 -6.66
CA HIS A 546 6.58 14.07 -7.55
C HIS A 546 6.38 15.55 -7.20
N LYS A 547 6.24 15.88 -5.92
CA LYS A 547 6.13 17.27 -5.46
C LYS A 547 7.40 18.08 -5.75
N PHE A 548 8.55 17.46 -5.60
CA PHE A 548 9.81 18.07 -5.98
C PHE A 548 9.88 18.37 -7.49
N LEU A 549 9.49 17.39 -8.31
CA LEU A 549 9.43 17.58 -9.77
C LEU A 549 8.38 18.62 -10.17
N TYR A 550 7.30 18.72 -9.43
CA TYR A 550 6.33 19.80 -9.60
C TYR A 550 6.97 21.17 -9.33
N ASP A 551 7.72 21.31 -8.26
CA ASP A 551 8.37 22.55 -7.87
C ASP A 551 9.39 23.03 -8.90
N ILE A 552 10.10 22.11 -9.56
CA ILE A 552 11.06 22.46 -10.62
C ILE A 552 10.44 22.49 -12.02
N GLY A 553 9.14 22.38 -12.13
CA GLY A 553 8.39 22.54 -13.37
C GLY A 553 8.39 21.35 -14.32
N VAL A 554 8.76 20.16 -13.87
CA VAL A 554 8.80 18.94 -14.70
C VAL A 554 7.44 18.30 -14.87
N VAL A 555 6.65 18.23 -13.79
CA VAL A 555 5.31 17.63 -13.81
C VAL A 555 4.23 18.67 -13.55
N PRO A 556 3.02 18.52 -14.13
CA PRO A 556 1.97 19.55 -14.03
C PRO A 556 1.08 19.40 -12.80
N THR A 557 1.19 18.31 -12.05
CA THR A 557 0.31 17.99 -10.92
C THR A 557 1.08 17.92 -9.61
N LYS A 558 0.40 18.21 -8.51
CA LYS A 558 1.00 18.12 -7.16
C LYS A 558 1.09 16.69 -6.68
N GLU A 559 0.19 15.82 -7.13
CA GLU A 559 0.08 14.42 -6.71
C GLU A 559 0.22 13.49 -7.91
N PRO A 560 0.89 12.34 -7.71
CA PRO A 560 1.10 11.38 -8.79
C PRO A 560 -0.11 10.49 -9.07
N PHE A 561 -0.85 10.08 -8.02
CA PHE A 561 -1.87 9.06 -8.08
C PHE A 561 -3.19 9.57 -7.53
N GLN A 562 -4.24 9.65 -8.36
CA GLN A 562 -5.53 10.19 -7.93
C GLN A 562 -6.29 9.18 -7.06
N LYS A 563 -6.51 7.97 -7.58
CA LYS A 563 -7.19 6.90 -6.87
C LYS A 563 -6.23 5.76 -6.56
N LEU A 564 -6.23 5.31 -5.32
CA LEU A 564 -5.49 4.14 -4.88
C LEU A 564 -6.48 3.05 -4.46
N PHE A 565 -6.24 1.84 -4.92
CA PHE A 565 -6.98 0.66 -4.47
C PHE A 565 -6.00 -0.41 -3.99
N ASN A 566 -6.22 -0.91 -2.76
CA ASN A 566 -5.42 -1.98 -2.20
C ASN A 566 -6.21 -3.29 -2.29
N GLN A 567 -5.74 -4.20 -3.13
CA GLN A 567 -6.31 -5.54 -3.18
C GLN A 567 -5.97 -6.33 -1.91
N GLY A 568 -6.82 -7.29 -1.56
CA GLY A 568 -6.55 -8.25 -0.51
C GLY A 568 -5.49 -9.27 -0.91
N MET A 569 -5.20 -10.20 -0.03
CA MET A 569 -4.24 -11.28 -0.29
C MET A 569 -4.97 -12.57 -0.65
N ILE A 570 -4.40 -13.33 -1.57
CA ILE A 570 -4.77 -14.73 -1.78
C ILE A 570 -3.91 -15.58 -0.87
N LEU A 571 -4.56 -16.30 0.04
CA LEU A 571 -3.90 -17.08 1.07
C LEU A 571 -3.74 -18.53 0.60
N GLY A 572 -2.60 -19.12 0.92
CA GLY A 572 -2.33 -20.53 0.65
C GLY A 572 -2.80 -21.44 1.78
N THR A 573 -3.00 -22.71 1.47
CA THR A 573 -3.26 -23.73 2.48
C THR A 573 -2.06 -23.88 3.39
N SER A 574 -2.26 -23.76 4.69
CA SER A 574 -1.22 -23.83 5.69
C SER A 574 -1.68 -24.58 6.93
N TYR A 575 -0.74 -24.93 7.79
CA TYR A 575 -0.98 -25.76 8.97
C TYR A 575 -0.32 -25.13 10.18
N ARG A 576 -1.00 -25.18 11.32
CA ARG A 576 -0.51 -24.63 12.60
C ARG A 576 -0.36 -25.74 13.63
N ASP A 577 0.69 -25.67 14.41
CA ASP A 577 0.89 -26.52 15.60
C ASP A 577 0.08 -25.97 16.80
N HIS A 578 0.11 -26.67 17.93
CA HIS A 578 -0.61 -26.28 19.15
C HIS A 578 -0.19 -24.92 19.71
N ARG A 579 0.99 -24.42 19.34
CA ARG A 579 1.51 -23.10 19.73
C ARG A 579 1.09 -21.98 18.75
N GLY A 580 0.39 -22.35 17.69
CA GLY A 580 0.01 -21.42 16.61
C GLY A 580 1.10 -21.17 15.59
N ALA A 581 2.24 -21.84 15.65
CA ALA A 581 3.32 -21.72 14.68
C ALA A 581 2.99 -22.39 13.35
N LEU A 582 3.33 -21.77 12.23
CA LEU A 582 3.12 -22.32 10.91
C LEU A 582 4.14 -23.39 10.59
N VAL A 583 3.67 -24.49 10.01
CA VAL A 583 4.46 -25.63 9.59
C VAL A 583 4.51 -25.71 8.06
N ALA A 584 5.71 -25.88 7.49
CA ALA A 584 5.87 -26.02 6.05
C ALA A 584 5.08 -27.23 5.51
N THR A 585 4.46 -27.11 4.35
CA THR A 585 3.56 -28.15 3.81
C THR A 585 4.24 -29.48 3.52
N ASP A 586 5.54 -29.48 3.25
CA ASP A 586 6.34 -30.73 3.06
C ASP A 586 6.59 -31.51 4.35
N LYS A 587 6.30 -30.90 5.52
CA LYS A 587 6.38 -31.52 6.85
C LYS A 587 5.02 -31.99 7.37
N VAL A 588 4.02 -31.99 6.52
CA VAL A 588 2.63 -32.34 6.87
C VAL A 588 2.21 -33.59 6.12
N GLU A 589 1.61 -34.55 6.84
CA GLU A 589 0.97 -35.71 6.24
C GLU A 589 -0.50 -35.79 6.63
N LYS A 590 -1.34 -36.23 5.70
CA LYS A 590 -2.76 -36.47 5.92
C LYS A 590 -3.01 -37.91 6.29
N ARG A 591 -3.66 -38.16 7.43
CA ARG A 591 -4.10 -39.49 7.88
C ARG A 591 -5.55 -39.41 8.37
N ASP A 592 -6.39 -40.27 7.81
CA ASP A 592 -7.81 -40.37 8.22
C ASP A 592 -8.57 -39.03 8.30
N GLY A 593 -8.27 -38.11 7.35
CA GLY A 593 -8.93 -36.81 7.28
C GLY A 593 -8.32 -35.73 8.18
N SER A 594 -7.34 -36.06 9.02
CA SER A 594 -6.61 -35.14 9.87
C SER A 594 -5.17 -34.94 9.38
N PHE A 595 -4.54 -33.87 9.81
CA PHE A 595 -3.19 -33.49 9.40
C PHE A 595 -2.20 -33.62 10.56
N PHE A 596 -1.03 -34.20 10.28
CA PHE A 596 0.00 -34.49 11.31
C PHE A 596 1.38 -34.03 10.82
N HIS A 597 2.18 -33.58 11.79
CA HIS A 597 3.59 -33.28 11.52
C HIS A 597 4.36 -34.60 11.35
N VAL A 598 5.09 -34.72 10.23
CA VAL A 598 5.78 -35.96 9.86
C VAL A 598 6.88 -36.36 10.82
N GLU A 599 7.53 -35.41 11.50
CA GLU A 599 8.63 -35.64 12.43
C GLU A 599 8.15 -35.84 13.89
N THR A 600 7.16 -35.07 14.35
CA THR A 600 6.71 -35.09 15.74
C THR A 600 5.45 -35.89 15.97
N GLY A 601 4.68 -36.17 14.91
CA GLY A 601 3.39 -36.88 15.01
C GLY A 601 2.28 -36.02 15.61
N GLU A 602 2.54 -34.74 15.88
CA GLU A 602 1.56 -33.79 16.40
C GLU A 602 0.43 -33.54 15.40
N GLU A 603 -0.82 -33.52 15.86
CA GLU A 603 -1.97 -33.10 15.05
C GLU A 603 -1.93 -31.60 14.79
N LEU A 604 -2.14 -31.22 13.53
CA LEU A 604 -2.06 -29.84 13.05
C LEU A 604 -3.44 -29.32 12.66
N GLU A 605 -3.66 -28.04 12.88
CA GLU A 605 -4.86 -27.34 12.42
C GLU A 605 -4.61 -26.76 11.04
N GLN A 606 -5.51 -27.05 10.09
CA GLN A 606 -5.46 -26.44 8.77
C GLN A 606 -6.02 -25.01 8.84
N ALA A 607 -5.23 -24.04 8.42
CA ALA A 607 -5.63 -22.63 8.39
C ALA A 607 -4.97 -21.92 7.20
N PRO A 608 -5.66 -20.98 6.54
CA PRO A 608 -5.05 -20.18 5.48
C PRO A 608 -3.95 -19.28 6.04
N ALA A 609 -2.87 -19.09 5.27
CA ALA A 609 -1.81 -18.14 5.59
C ALA A 609 -1.21 -17.55 4.31
N LYS A 610 -0.51 -16.43 4.45
CA LYS A 610 0.20 -15.82 3.34
C LYS A 610 1.09 -16.84 2.63
N MET A 611 1.06 -16.85 1.31
CA MET A 611 1.93 -17.69 0.52
C MET A 611 3.40 -17.28 0.68
N SER A 612 4.26 -18.24 0.98
CA SER A 612 5.69 -18.00 1.11
C SER A 612 6.50 -19.25 0.73
N LYS A 613 7.73 -19.04 0.30
CA LYS A 613 8.66 -20.14 -0.02
C LYS A 613 8.96 -21.02 1.18
N SER A 614 9.10 -20.41 2.37
CA SER A 614 9.39 -21.14 3.60
C SER A 614 8.27 -22.08 4.01
N LEU A 615 7.02 -21.68 3.75
CA LEU A 615 5.84 -22.51 4.05
C LEU A 615 5.54 -23.53 2.95
N LYS A 616 6.14 -23.37 1.77
CA LYS A 616 5.89 -24.22 0.60
C LYS A 616 4.41 -24.35 0.23
N ASN A 617 3.66 -23.29 0.45
CA ASN A 617 2.22 -23.19 0.18
C ASN A 617 1.90 -22.31 -1.04
N VAL A 618 2.91 -22.00 -1.85
CA VAL A 618 2.79 -21.18 -3.06
C VAL A 618 2.14 -22.00 -4.17
N VAL A 619 1.16 -21.38 -4.85
CA VAL A 619 0.56 -21.93 -6.06
C VAL A 619 1.13 -21.18 -7.27
N ASN A 620 1.69 -21.95 -8.22
CA ASN A 620 2.27 -21.37 -9.44
C ASN A 620 1.16 -21.15 -10.48
N PRO A 621 1.03 -19.93 -11.02
CA PRO A 621 0.04 -19.66 -12.05
C PRO A 621 0.24 -20.49 -13.33
N ASP A 622 1.45 -20.92 -13.65
CA ASP A 622 1.72 -21.79 -14.80
C ASP A 622 0.94 -23.10 -14.71
N ASP A 623 0.86 -23.72 -13.53
CA ASP A 623 0.14 -24.97 -13.30
C ASP A 623 -1.37 -24.77 -13.48
N VAL A 624 -1.90 -23.64 -13.01
CA VAL A 624 -3.31 -23.30 -13.14
C VAL A 624 -3.68 -23.04 -14.61
N VAL A 625 -2.86 -22.30 -15.32
CA VAL A 625 -3.07 -22.01 -16.75
C VAL A 625 -3.01 -23.28 -17.58
N GLU A 626 -2.07 -24.17 -17.30
CA GLU A 626 -1.95 -25.45 -18.00
C GLU A 626 -3.21 -26.32 -17.80
N GLN A 627 -3.70 -26.40 -16.59
CA GLN A 627 -4.83 -27.27 -16.25
C GLN A 627 -6.19 -26.66 -16.58
N TYR A 628 -6.39 -25.37 -16.30
CA TYR A 628 -7.70 -24.71 -16.35
C TYR A 628 -7.78 -23.59 -17.39
N GLY A 629 -6.67 -23.00 -17.77
CA GLY A 629 -6.61 -21.84 -18.64
C GLY A 629 -6.50 -20.50 -17.90
N ALA A 630 -6.01 -19.48 -18.61
CA ALA A 630 -5.82 -18.14 -18.08
C ALA A 630 -7.15 -17.45 -17.76
N ASP A 631 -8.14 -17.56 -18.61
CA ASP A 631 -9.47 -16.97 -18.38
C ASP A 631 -10.12 -17.54 -17.13
N THR A 632 -9.94 -18.82 -16.86
CA THR A 632 -10.43 -19.47 -15.64
C THR A 632 -9.79 -18.87 -14.39
N LEU A 633 -8.47 -18.68 -14.40
CA LEU A 633 -7.76 -18.07 -13.29
C LEU A 633 -8.24 -16.63 -13.04
N ARG A 634 -8.39 -15.84 -14.08
CA ARG A 634 -8.87 -14.47 -14.01
C ARG A 634 -10.27 -14.40 -13.38
N VAL A 635 -11.20 -15.18 -13.89
CA VAL A 635 -12.59 -15.25 -13.38
C VAL A 635 -12.62 -15.75 -11.94
N TYR A 636 -11.84 -16.77 -11.63
CA TYR A 636 -11.75 -17.31 -10.27
C TYR A 636 -11.30 -16.24 -9.27
N GLU A 637 -10.20 -15.54 -9.55
CA GLU A 637 -9.65 -14.55 -8.63
C GLU A 637 -10.56 -13.35 -8.43
N MET A 638 -11.33 -12.98 -9.45
CA MET A 638 -12.28 -11.87 -9.37
C MET A 638 -13.63 -12.27 -8.75
N PHE A 639 -14.00 -13.54 -8.81
CA PHE A 639 -15.31 -14.02 -8.33
C PHE A 639 -15.29 -14.46 -6.86
N MET A 640 -14.16 -14.85 -6.32
CA MET A 640 -14.03 -15.45 -4.98
C MET A 640 -14.57 -14.58 -3.84
N GLY A 641 -14.55 -13.28 -4.00
CA GLY A 641 -15.02 -12.33 -3.01
C GLY A 641 -14.67 -10.89 -3.38
N PRO A 642 -14.94 -9.93 -2.47
CA PRO A 642 -14.53 -8.54 -2.70
C PRO A 642 -13.03 -8.42 -2.95
N LEU A 643 -12.64 -7.55 -3.88
CA LEU A 643 -11.25 -7.41 -4.29
C LEU A 643 -10.33 -6.98 -3.15
N ASP A 644 -10.83 -6.24 -2.18
CA ASP A 644 -10.09 -5.77 -1.00
C ASP A 644 -10.03 -6.79 0.16
N ALA A 645 -10.67 -7.94 0.02
CA ALA A 645 -10.69 -8.99 1.04
C ALA A 645 -9.58 -10.02 0.82
N SER A 646 -9.03 -10.52 1.92
CA SER A 646 -8.14 -11.69 1.87
C SER A 646 -8.95 -12.97 1.72
N ILE A 647 -8.57 -13.82 0.78
CA ILE A 647 -9.35 -14.98 0.35
C ILE A 647 -8.45 -16.21 0.31
N ALA A 648 -8.95 -17.33 0.83
CA ALA A 648 -8.25 -18.61 0.77
C ALA A 648 -8.34 -19.21 -0.64
N TRP A 649 -7.21 -19.68 -1.16
CA TRP A 649 -7.15 -20.41 -2.43
C TRP A 649 -7.99 -21.69 -2.40
N SER A 650 -8.82 -21.91 -3.42
CA SER A 650 -9.73 -23.06 -3.50
C SER A 650 -9.73 -23.70 -4.88
N GLU A 651 -9.38 -24.96 -4.94
CA GLU A 651 -9.44 -25.77 -6.17
C GLU A 651 -10.90 -25.96 -6.65
N GLU A 652 -11.84 -26.08 -5.72
CA GLU A 652 -13.28 -26.14 -6.06
C GLU A 652 -13.75 -24.88 -6.77
N GLY A 653 -13.27 -23.73 -6.32
CA GLY A 653 -13.58 -22.44 -6.95
C GLY A 653 -13.07 -22.37 -8.38
N LEU A 654 -11.86 -22.89 -8.64
CA LEU A 654 -11.31 -22.99 -10.00
C LEU A 654 -12.17 -23.85 -10.90
N GLU A 655 -12.58 -25.04 -10.44
CA GLU A 655 -13.46 -25.94 -11.19
C GLU A 655 -14.80 -25.29 -11.49
N GLY A 656 -15.38 -24.59 -10.53
CA GLY A 656 -16.62 -23.84 -10.69
C GLY A 656 -16.52 -22.77 -11.75
N SER A 657 -15.43 -22.00 -11.74
CA SER A 657 -15.12 -20.97 -12.74
C SER A 657 -14.94 -21.56 -14.13
N ARG A 658 -14.24 -22.68 -14.24
CA ARG A 658 -14.09 -23.40 -15.49
C ARG A 658 -15.41 -23.88 -16.05
N LYS A 659 -16.26 -24.46 -15.21
CA LYS A 659 -17.60 -24.90 -15.60
C LYS A 659 -18.45 -23.76 -16.12
N PHE A 660 -18.35 -22.59 -15.49
CA PHE A 660 -19.04 -21.39 -15.97
C PHE A 660 -18.57 -20.98 -17.37
N LEU A 661 -17.27 -20.93 -17.63
CA LEU A 661 -16.73 -20.58 -18.94
C LEU A 661 -17.11 -21.62 -20.01
N ASP A 662 -17.13 -22.90 -19.68
CA ASP A 662 -17.61 -23.95 -20.58
C ASP A 662 -19.11 -23.78 -20.89
N ARG A 663 -19.92 -23.38 -19.91
CA ARG A 663 -21.34 -23.07 -20.13
C ARG A 663 -21.53 -21.86 -21.05
N VAL A 664 -20.71 -20.80 -20.90
CA VAL A 664 -20.73 -19.64 -21.79
C VAL A 664 -20.37 -20.06 -23.22
N TYR A 665 -19.32 -20.84 -23.39
CA TYR A 665 -18.91 -21.35 -24.68
C TYR A 665 -20.02 -22.16 -25.34
N ARG A 666 -20.66 -23.10 -24.62
CA ARG A 666 -21.78 -23.91 -25.14
C ARG A 666 -23.01 -23.06 -25.45
N LEU A 667 -23.32 -22.06 -24.64
CA LEU A 667 -24.46 -21.17 -24.89
C LEU A 667 -24.34 -20.51 -26.27
N ILE A 668 -23.18 -19.96 -26.57
CA ILE A 668 -22.96 -19.22 -27.82
C ILE A 668 -22.79 -20.18 -29.03
N THR A 669 -22.14 -21.32 -28.85
CA THR A 669 -21.84 -22.25 -29.95
C THR A 669 -22.96 -23.25 -30.24
N SER A 670 -23.86 -23.51 -29.30
CA SER A 670 -24.90 -24.54 -29.42
C SER A 670 -26.31 -23.98 -29.65
N LYS A 671 -26.61 -22.75 -29.19
CA LYS A 671 -27.89 -22.12 -29.40
C LYS A 671 -27.99 -21.54 -30.81
N GLU A 672 -29.18 -21.59 -31.37
CA GLU A 672 -29.48 -20.88 -32.64
C GLU A 672 -29.45 -19.37 -32.38
N ILE A 673 -28.56 -18.68 -33.07
CA ILE A 673 -28.47 -17.22 -33.01
C ILE A 673 -29.39 -16.63 -34.08
N VAL A 674 -30.33 -15.77 -33.69
CA VAL A 674 -31.37 -15.25 -34.57
C VAL A 674 -31.35 -13.72 -34.66
N ALA A 675 -31.79 -13.18 -35.79
CA ALA A 675 -31.87 -11.76 -36.05
C ALA A 675 -33.10 -11.08 -35.39
N GLU A 676 -34.11 -11.84 -35.02
CA GLU A 676 -35.34 -11.32 -34.42
C GLU A 676 -35.38 -11.54 -32.91
N ASN A 677 -35.80 -10.52 -32.21
CA ASN A 677 -35.92 -10.55 -30.75
C ASN A 677 -37.37 -10.87 -30.36
N ASN A 678 -37.59 -11.94 -29.61
CA ASN A 678 -38.93 -12.30 -29.08
C ASN A 678 -39.27 -11.58 -27.76
N GLY A 679 -38.33 -10.80 -27.23
CA GLY A 679 -38.52 -10.05 -25.96
C GLY A 679 -38.39 -10.85 -24.67
N ALA A 680 -38.24 -12.17 -24.73
CA ALA A 680 -38.26 -13.04 -23.55
C ALA A 680 -37.22 -12.74 -22.47
N ILE A 681 -36.00 -12.27 -22.87
CA ILE A 681 -34.90 -11.95 -21.94
C ILE A 681 -34.52 -10.48 -21.97
N ASP A 682 -35.40 -9.62 -22.47
CA ASP A 682 -35.13 -8.16 -22.56
C ASP A 682 -34.73 -7.57 -21.20
N LYS A 683 -35.51 -7.87 -20.17
CA LYS A 683 -35.28 -7.35 -18.83
C LYS A 683 -33.95 -7.81 -18.26
N VAL A 684 -33.71 -9.11 -18.24
CA VAL A 684 -32.45 -9.65 -17.67
C VAL A 684 -31.22 -9.19 -18.44
N TYR A 685 -31.32 -9.04 -19.77
CA TYR A 685 -30.20 -8.51 -20.56
C TYR A 685 -29.88 -7.06 -20.20
N ASN A 686 -30.88 -6.19 -20.17
CA ASN A 686 -30.66 -4.77 -19.84
C ASN A 686 -30.23 -4.57 -18.38
N GLU A 687 -30.78 -5.34 -17.46
CA GLU A 687 -30.29 -5.37 -16.06
C GLU A 687 -28.82 -5.79 -15.99
N THR A 688 -28.43 -6.79 -16.78
CA THR A 688 -27.04 -7.28 -16.81
C THR A 688 -26.10 -6.23 -17.35
N VAL A 689 -26.46 -5.56 -18.45
CA VAL A 689 -25.62 -4.47 -19.00
C VAL A 689 -25.43 -3.37 -17.97
N LYS A 690 -26.50 -2.90 -17.37
CA LYS A 690 -26.47 -1.85 -16.34
C LYS A 690 -25.62 -2.26 -15.15
N ALA A 691 -25.89 -3.42 -14.56
CA ALA A 691 -25.22 -3.91 -13.36
C ALA A 691 -23.73 -4.14 -13.59
N VAL A 692 -23.35 -4.80 -14.69
CA VAL A 692 -21.95 -5.06 -15.00
C VAL A 692 -21.19 -3.76 -15.23
N THR A 693 -21.79 -2.80 -15.94
CA THR A 693 -21.17 -1.49 -16.19
C THR A 693 -20.88 -0.75 -14.86
N GLU A 694 -21.88 -0.64 -14.00
CA GLU A 694 -21.76 0.04 -12.71
C GLU A 694 -20.78 -0.67 -11.77
N GLN A 695 -20.78 -2.00 -11.77
CA GLN A 695 -19.94 -2.81 -10.89
C GLN A 695 -18.47 -2.85 -11.34
N ILE A 696 -18.20 -2.81 -12.64
CA ILE A 696 -16.83 -2.64 -13.11
C ILE A 696 -16.29 -1.27 -12.68
N GLU A 697 -17.05 -0.19 -12.87
CA GLU A 697 -16.65 1.15 -12.45
C GLU A 697 -16.37 1.25 -10.96
N SER A 698 -17.13 0.55 -10.14
CA SER A 698 -16.95 0.50 -8.68
C SER A 698 -16.02 -0.60 -8.20
N MET A 699 -15.38 -1.34 -9.11
CA MET A 699 -14.46 -2.45 -8.82
C MET A 699 -15.08 -3.58 -7.98
N LYS A 700 -16.36 -3.80 -8.14
CA LYS A 700 -17.11 -4.92 -7.53
C LYS A 700 -17.21 -6.08 -8.51
N PHE A 701 -16.08 -6.65 -8.86
CA PHE A 701 -15.97 -7.65 -9.93
C PHE A 701 -16.69 -8.96 -9.61
N ASN A 702 -16.71 -9.38 -8.35
CA ASN A 702 -17.39 -10.59 -7.92
C ASN A 702 -18.91 -10.50 -8.20
N THR A 703 -19.52 -9.38 -7.92
CA THR A 703 -20.95 -9.16 -8.18
C THR A 703 -21.25 -9.02 -9.67
N ALA A 704 -20.33 -8.42 -10.43
CA ALA A 704 -20.44 -8.35 -11.88
C ALA A 704 -20.45 -9.75 -12.52
N ILE A 705 -19.56 -10.64 -12.10
CA ILE A 705 -19.51 -12.03 -12.57
C ILE A 705 -20.77 -12.79 -12.17
N ALA A 706 -21.26 -12.60 -10.95
CA ALA A 706 -22.53 -13.19 -10.50
C ALA A 706 -23.68 -12.78 -11.40
N GLN A 707 -23.76 -11.53 -11.81
CA GLN A 707 -24.78 -11.04 -12.74
C GLN A 707 -24.64 -11.66 -14.15
N LEU A 708 -23.42 -11.88 -14.61
CA LEU A 708 -23.18 -12.61 -15.87
C LEU A 708 -23.72 -14.06 -15.79
N MET A 709 -23.57 -14.70 -14.65
CA MET A 709 -24.14 -16.04 -14.40
C MET A 709 -25.67 -16.05 -14.44
N VAL A 710 -26.29 -15.00 -13.88
CA VAL A 710 -27.75 -14.82 -13.94
C VAL A 710 -28.23 -14.73 -15.39
N PHE A 711 -27.55 -13.97 -16.23
CA PHE A 711 -27.86 -13.89 -17.65
C PHE A 711 -27.71 -15.24 -18.37
N VAL A 712 -26.63 -15.97 -18.12
CA VAL A 712 -26.40 -17.29 -18.73
C VAL A 712 -27.51 -18.26 -18.34
N ASN A 713 -27.93 -18.25 -17.09
CA ASN A 713 -29.05 -19.09 -16.63
C ASN A 713 -30.36 -18.76 -17.34
N ALA A 714 -30.67 -17.48 -17.52
CA ALA A 714 -31.87 -17.05 -18.24
C ALA A 714 -31.80 -17.39 -19.73
N ALA A 715 -30.67 -17.13 -20.37
CA ALA A 715 -30.47 -17.42 -21.80
C ALA A 715 -30.52 -18.92 -22.12
N ASN A 716 -30.00 -19.77 -21.21
CA ASN A 716 -30.06 -21.22 -21.37
C ASN A 716 -31.46 -21.81 -21.38
N LYS A 717 -32.42 -21.14 -20.78
CA LYS A 717 -33.83 -21.57 -20.77
C LYS A 717 -34.54 -21.32 -22.12
N GLU A 718 -33.95 -20.44 -22.95
CA GLU A 718 -34.51 -20.12 -24.26
C GLU A 718 -33.95 -21.05 -25.34
N ASN A 719 -34.77 -21.35 -26.35
CA ASN A 719 -34.30 -22.17 -27.47
C ASN A 719 -33.44 -21.42 -28.46
N LYS A 720 -33.63 -20.13 -28.58
CA LYS A 720 -32.92 -19.23 -29.50
C LYS A 720 -32.37 -18.03 -28.76
N LEU A 721 -31.27 -17.47 -29.27
CA LEU A 721 -30.65 -16.29 -28.69
C LEU A 721 -30.60 -15.16 -29.72
N TYR A 722 -31.16 -14.01 -29.35
CA TYR A 722 -31.11 -12.81 -30.17
C TYR A 722 -29.65 -12.34 -30.38
N VAL A 723 -29.26 -12.08 -31.64
CA VAL A 723 -27.88 -11.79 -32.04
C VAL A 723 -27.29 -10.59 -31.29
N ASP A 724 -28.05 -9.52 -31.10
CA ASP A 724 -27.52 -8.33 -30.40
C ASP A 724 -27.31 -8.60 -28.90
N TYR A 725 -28.08 -9.48 -28.29
CA TYR A 725 -27.91 -9.90 -26.91
C TYR A 725 -26.71 -10.84 -26.77
N ALA A 726 -26.51 -11.72 -27.74
CA ALA A 726 -25.32 -12.54 -27.82
C ALA A 726 -24.05 -11.68 -27.92
N LYS A 727 -24.03 -10.73 -28.84
CA LYS A 727 -22.92 -9.77 -29.01
C LYS A 727 -22.68 -8.96 -27.74
N GLY A 728 -23.72 -8.37 -27.19
CA GLY A 728 -23.62 -7.56 -25.97
C GLY A 728 -23.10 -8.35 -24.79
N PHE A 729 -23.56 -9.58 -24.58
CA PHE A 729 -23.07 -10.46 -23.54
C PHE A 729 -21.57 -10.80 -23.71
N ILE A 730 -21.15 -11.10 -24.93
CA ILE A 730 -19.71 -11.36 -25.22
C ILE A 730 -18.87 -10.13 -24.87
N GLN A 731 -19.35 -8.93 -25.20
CA GLN A 731 -18.68 -7.68 -24.83
C GLN A 731 -18.60 -7.51 -23.29
N LEU A 732 -19.65 -7.85 -22.56
CA LEU A 732 -19.68 -7.75 -21.09
C LEU A 732 -18.70 -8.71 -20.41
N ILE A 733 -18.53 -9.91 -20.97
CA ILE A 733 -17.60 -10.90 -20.39
C ILE A 733 -16.14 -10.67 -20.84
N ALA A 734 -15.92 -9.93 -21.90
CA ALA A 734 -14.60 -9.72 -22.49
C ALA A 734 -13.55 -9.20 -21.49
N PRO A 735 -13.84 -8.24 -20.60
CA PRO A 735 -12.87 -7.81 -19.60
C PRO A 735 -12.43 -8.93 -18.63
N PHE A 736 -13.32 -9.85 -18.32
CA PHE A 736 -13.07 -10.95 -17.37
C PHE A 736 -12.41 -12.16 -18.03
N ALA A 737 -12.87 -12.51 -19.23
CA ALA A 737 -12.41 -13.68 -20.00
C ALA A 737 -12.09 -13.29 -21.44
N PRO A 738 -11.00 -12.53 -21.67
CA PRO A 738 -10.72 -11.92 -22.97
C PRO A 738 -10.44 -12.90 -24.10
N HIS A 739 -9.81 -14.04 -23.82
CA HIS A 739 -9.52 -15.03 -24.86
C HIS A 739 -10.80 -15.71 -25.35
N LEU A 740 -11.64 -16.13 -24.41
CA LEU A 740 -12.94 -16.71 -24.72
C LEU A 740 -13.81 -15.71 -25.49
N ALA A 741 -13.85 -14.46 -25.04
CA ALA A 741 -14.63 -13.42 -25.69
C ALA A 741 -14.17 -13.14 -27.12
N GLU A 742 -12.87 -13.08 -27.38
CA GLU A 742 -12.35 -12.91 -28.74
C GLU A 742 -12.77 -14.06 -29.65
N GLU A 743 -12.68 -15.29 -29.17
CA GLU A 743 -13.11 -16.47 -29.94
C GLU A 743 -14.61 -16.43 -30.26
N LEU A 744 -15.43 -16.18 -29.26
CA LEU A 744 -16.89 -16.10 -29.44
C LEU A 744 -17.31 -14.91 -30.31
N TRP A 745 -16.61 -13.80 -30.24
CA TRP A 745 -16.86 -12.63 -31.08
C TRP A 745 -16.67 -12.93 -32.57
N GLN A 746 -15.64 -13.69 -32.92
CA GLN A 746 -15.43 -14.11 -34.31
C GLN A 746 -16.51 -15.07 -34.80
N ILE A 747 -17.08 -15.88 -33.94
CA ILE A 747 -18.19 -16.79 -34.27
C ILE A 747 -19.48 -15.99 -34.56
N VAL A 748 -19.79 -14.99 -33.71
CA VAL A 748 -21.08 -14.28 -33.75
C VAL A 748 -21.04 -13.07 -34.66
N ALA A 749 -20.00 -12.25 -34.58
CA ALA A 749 -19.85 -11.01 -35.34
C ALA A 749 -19.10 -11.20 -36.66
N ALA A 750 -18.16 -12.14 -36.73
CA ALA A 750 -17.38 -12.53 -37.91
C ALA A 750 -16.70 -11.34 -38.63
N THR A 751 -16.23 -10.34 -37.89
CA THR A 751 -15.60 -9.13 -38.44
C THR A 751 -14.15 -9.31 -38.83
N GLY A 752 -13.46 -10.32 -38.28
CA GLY A 752 -12.01 -10.49 -38.39
C GLY A 752 -11.22 -9.51 -37.54
N GLU A 753 -11.88 -8.60 -36.80
CA GLU A 753 -11.27 -7.60 -35.94
C GLU A 753 -11.41 -7.99 -34.44
N SER A 754 -10.50 -7.46 -33.59
CA SER A 754 -10.56 -7.69 -32.15
C SER A 754 -11.79 -7.03 -31.53
N ILE A 755 -12.36 -7.70 -30.52
CA ILE A 755 -13.44 -7.14 -29.69
C ILE A 755 -12.96 -5.94 -28.85
N SER A 756 -11.67 -5.76 -28.67
CA SER A 756 -11.08 -4.80 -27.71
C SER A 756 -11.51 -3.34 -27.93
N TYR A 757 -11.83 -2.95 -29.17
CA TYR A 757 -12.23 -1.58 -29.53
C TYR A 757 -13.70 -1.47 -29.91
N VAL A 758 -14.47 -2.51 -29.78
CA VAL A 758 -15.93 -2.46 -30.01
C VAL A 758 -16.58 -1.66 -28.90
N ALA A 759 -17.48 -0.74 -29.26
CA ALA A 759 -18.14 0.14 -28.31
C ALA A 759 -18.90 -0.64 -27.26
N TRP A 760 -18.74 -0.27 -25.99
CA TRP A 760 -19.41 -0.92 -24.85
C TRP A 760 -20.92 -0.89 -25.02
N PRO A 761 -21.64 -1.98 -24.74
CA PRO A 761 -23.09 -2.04 -24.91
C PRO A 761 -23.80 -1.07 -23.97
N THR A 762 -24.96 -0.57 -24.44
CA THR A 762 -25.85 0.29 -23.67
C THR A 762 -27.10 -0.47 -23.26
N TRP A 763 -27.77 0.02 -22.23
CA TRP A 763 -29.04 -0.58 -21.76
C TRP A 763 -30.22 0.36 -22.02
N ASP A 764 -31.40 -0.20 -22.11
CA ASP A 764 -32.66 0.51 -22.29
C ASP A 764 -33.41 0.55 -20.94
N GLU A 765 -33.49 1.73 -20.33
CA GLU A 765 -34.14 1.94 -19.03
C GLU A 765 -35.61 1.51 -19.05
N SER A 766 -36.30 1.64 -20.18
CA SER A 766 -37.72 1.22 -20.29
C SER A 766 -37.93 -0.28 -20.13
N LYS A 767 -36.88 -1.08 -20.34
CA LYS A 767 -36.88 -2.54 -20.19
C LYS A 767 -36.60 -3.02 -18.78
N LEU A 768 -36.20 -2.11 -17.88
CA LEU A 768 -35.93 -2.40 -16.48
C LEU A 768 -37.14 -2.25 -15.58
N VAL A 769 -38.20 -1.67 -16.09
CA VAL A 769 -39.42 -1.41 -15.32
C VAL A 769 -40.15 -2.73 -15.06
N GLU A 770 -40.45 -3.01 -13.80
CA GLU A 770 -41.32 -4.12 -13.42
C GLU A 770 -42.74 -3.73 -13.69
N ASP A 771 -43.36 -4.43 -14.64
CA ASP A 771 -44.80 -4.29 -14.89
C ASP A 771 -45.63 -5.02 -13.82
N GLU A 772 -45.05 -5.99 -13.14
CA GLU A 772 -45.67 -6.78 -12.08
C GLU A 772 -44.80 -6.80 -10.82
N ILE A 773 -45.49 -6.90 -9.67
CA ILE A 773 -44.87 -6.98 -8.35
C ILE A 773 -45.56 -8.08 -7.53
N GLU A 774 -44.76 -8.79 -6.70
CA GLU A 774 -45.33 -9.75 -5.76
C GLU A 774 -45.93 -9.03 -4.55
N ILE A 775 -47.21 -9.28 -4.26
CA ILE A 775 -47.86 -8.85 -3.02
C ILE A 775 -48.18 -10.04 -2.15
N VAL A 776 -48.24 -9.78 -0.86
CA VAL A 776 -48.62 -10.79 0.14
C VAL A 776 -50.10 -10.59 0.52
N VAL A 777 -50.87 -11.67 0.50
CA VAL A 777 -52.24 -11.65 1.03
C VAL A 777 -52.26 -12.30 2.41
N GLN A 778 -52.73 -11.55 3.38
CA GLN A 778 -52.85 -11.96 4.76
C GLN A 778 -54.34 -12.13 5.11
N ILE A 779 -54.64 -13.12 5.95
CA ILE A 779 -55.94 -13.29 6.58
C ILE A 779 -55.73 -13.25 8.08
N LYS A 780 -56.35 -12.27 8.74
CA LYS A 780 -56.15 -12.00 10.17
C LYS A 780 -54.63 -11.84 10.51
N GLY A 781 -53.87 -11.13 9.64
CA GLY A 781 -52.47 -10.88 9.85
C GLY A 781 -51.54 -12.06 9.56
N LYS A 782 -52.02 -13.22 9.13
CA LYS A 782 -51.21 -14.38 8.73
C LYS A 782 -51.16 -14.50 7.23
N VAL A 783 -49.96 -14.64 6.67
CA VAL A 783 -49.73 -14.84 5.23
C VAL A 783 -50.40 -16.12 4.76
N ARG A 784 -51.25 -16.02 3.74
CA ARG A 784 -51.98 -17.15 3.14
C ARG A 784 -51.72 -17.32 1.65
N ALA A 785 -51.40 -16.23 0.96
CA ALA A 785 -51.10 -16.29 -0.46
C ALA A 785 -50.05 -15.24 -0.83
N LYS A 786 -49.37 -15.48 -1.95
CA LYS A 786 -48.51 -14.53 -2.62
C LYS A 786 -48.99 -14.41 -4.06
N LEU A 787 -49.21 -13.20 -4.53
CA LEU A 787 -49.78 -12.94 -5.85
C LEU A 787 -48.88 -12.00 -6.65
N MET A 788 -48.72 -12.31 -7.92
CA MET A 788 -48.11 -11.37 -8.88
C MET A 788 -49.23 -10.47 -9.43
N VAL A 789 -49.10 -9.18 -9.20
CA VAL A 789 -50.10 -8.18 -9.62
C VAL A 789 -49.41 -7.04 -10.37
N ALA A 790 -50.17 -6.32 -11.19
CA ALA A 790 -49.65 -5.14 -11.85
C ALA A 790 -49.14 -4.12 -10.83
N LYS A 791 -48.02 -3.48 -11.15
CA LYS A 791 -47.42 -2.46 -10.28
C LYS A 791 -48.32 -1.21 -10.24
N ASP A 792 -48.36 -0.57 -9.08
CA ASP A 792 -49.07 0.70 -8.87
C ASP A 792 -50.63 0.60 -9.02
N LEU A 793 -51.18 -0.55 -8.74
CA LEU A 793 -52.62 -0.69 -8.59
C LEU A 793 -53.15 0.18 -7.44
N SER A 794 -54.30 0.79 -7.64
CA SER A 794 -55.04 1.48 -6.56
C SER A 794 -55.42 0.51 -5.44
N ARG A 795 -55.78 1.05 -4.28
CA ARG A 795 -56.21 0.23 -3.15
C ARG A 795 -57.44 -0.64 -3.51
N GLU A 796 -58.36 -0.05 -4.27
CA GLU A 796 -59.60 -0.71 -4.73
C GLU A 796 -59.28 -1.83 -5.70
N GLU A 797 -58.46 -1.57 -6.73
CA GLU A 797 -58.01 -2.57 -7.70
C GLU A 797 -57.25 -3.73 -7.05
N LEU A 798 -56.35 -3.40 -6.10
CA LEU A 798 -55.56 -4.39 -5.36
C LEU A 798 -56.46 -5.30 -4.50
N GLN A 799 -57.51 -4.73 -3.87
CA GLN A 799 -58.50 -5.50 -3.11
C GLN A 799 -59.29 -6.45 -4.03
N GLU A 800 -59.71 -5.98 -5.19
CA GLU A 800 -60.44 -6.79 -6.17
C GLU A 800 -59.62 -7.99 -6.66
N VAL A 801 -58.35 -7.75 -7.00
CA VAL A 801 -57.45 -8.80 -7.46
C VAL A 801 -57.21 -9.84 -6.35
N ALA A 802 -56.97 -9.40 -5.11
CA ALA A 802 -56.73 -10.29 -3.98
C ALA A 802 -57.98 -11.16 -3.67
N LEU A 803 -59.19 -10.56 -3.70
CA LEU A 803 -60.42 -11.28 -3.43
C LEU A 803 -60.86 -12.21 -4.58
N ALA A 804 -60.33 -11.99 -5.78
CA ALA A 804 -60.58 -12.82 -6.95
C ALA A 804 -59.70 -14.07 -7.03
N ASP A 805 -58.59 -14.11 -6.26
CA ASP A 805 -57.68 -15.24 -6.26
C ASP A 805 -58.34 -16.49 -5.65
N GLU A 806 -58.14 -17.63 -6.30
CA GLU A 806 -58.81 -18.88 -5.88
C GLU A 806 -58.33 -19.40 -4.53
N LYS A 807 -57.07 -19.25 -4.21
CA LYS A 807 -56.51 -19.60 -2.90
C LYS A 807 -57.10 -18.74 -1.78
N VAL A 808 -57.21 -17.44 -2.04
CA VAL A 808 -57.80 -16.50 -1.10
C VAL A 808 -59.28 -16.76 -0.94
N LYS A 809 -60.01 -17.02 -2.02
CA LYS A 809 -61.45 -17.42 -1.96
C LYS A 809 -61.66 -18.66 -1.09
N ALA A 810 -60.81 -19.69 -1.24
CA ALA A 810 -60.91 -20.90 -0.44
C ALA A 810 -60.67 -20.66 1.05
N GLU A 811 -59.77 -19.75 1.39
CA GLU A 811 -59.43 -19.39 2.79
C GLU A 811 -60.54 -18.56 3.48
N ILE A 812 -61.33 -17.81 2.73
CA ILE A 812 -62.37 -16.95 3.27
C ILE A 812 -63.78 -17.55 3.08
N ASP A 813 -63.86 -18.72 2.44
CA ASP A 813 -65.18 -19.40 2.21
C ASP A 813 -65.89 -19.67 3.51
N GLY A 814 -67.19 -19.33 3.55
CA GLY A 814 -68.01 -19.45 4.72
C GLY A 814 -67.75 -18.44 5.85
N LYS A 815 -66.91 -17.45 5.62
CA LYS A 815 -66.59 -16.44 6.61
C LYS A 815 -67.06 -15.06 6.19
N GLU A 816 -67.52 -14.27 7.17
CA GLU A 816 -67.93 -12.89 6.93
C GLU A 816 -66.68 -11.96 6.88
N ILE A 817 -66.53 -11.20 5.77
CA ILE A 817 -65.47 -10.21 5.65
C ILE A 817 -65.81 -8.94 6.43
N VAL A 818 -65.06 -8.66 7.47
CA VAL A 818 -65.30 -7.49 8.31
C VAL A 818 -64.59 -6.25 7.71
N LYS A 819 -63.35 -6.43 7.20
CA LYS A 819 -62.55 -5.34 6.66
C LYS A 819 -61.46 -5.88 5.73
N VAL A 820 -61.15 -5.13 4.67
CA VAL A 820 -60.03 -5.39 3.78
C VAL A 820 -59.10 -4.18 3.80
N ILE A 821 -57.81 -4.39 4.14
CA ILE A 821 -56.83 -3.35 4.18
C ILE A 821 -55.79 -3.62 3.06
N ALA A 822 -55.76 -2.74 2.06
CA ALA A 822 -54.80 -2.82 0.97
C ALA A 822 -53.70 -1.75 1.12
N VAL A 823 -52.48 -2.17 1.05
CA VAL A 823 -51.30 -1.29 0.98
C VAL A 823 -50.69 -1.45 -0.41
N PRO A 824 -50.81 -0.45 -1.29
CA PRO A 824 -50.31 -0.54 -2.65
C PRO A 824 -48.85 -1.03 -2.70
N ASN A 825 -48.52 -1.89 -3.67
CA ASN A 825 -47.23 -2.53 -3.88
C ASN A 825 -46.65 -3.33 -2.70
N LYS A 826 -47.48 -3.69 -1.70
CA LYS A 826 -46.99 -4.42 -0.51
C LYS A 826 -47.88 -5.63 -0.12
N LEU A 827 -49.05 -5.34 0.31
CA LEU A 827 -49.93 -6.41 0.86
C LEU A 827 -51.39 -6.07 0.85
N VAL A 828 -52.20 -7.11 0.97
CA VAL A 828 -53.62 -7.03 1.32
C VAL A 828 -53.88 -7.86 2.56
N ASN A 829 -54.48 -7.28 3.59
CA ASN A 829 -54.89 -7.99 4.80
C ASN A 829 -56.41 -8.05 4.89
N ILE A 830 -56.96 -9.27 4.90
CA ILE A 830 -58.38 -9.52 4.98
C ILE A 830 -58.75 -9.95 6.41
N VAL A 831 -59.59 -9.15 7.04
CA VAL A 831 -60.09 -9.46 8.38
C VAL A 831 -61.45 -10.12 8.24
N VAL A 832 -61.55 -11.38 8.67
CA VAL A 832 -62.80 -12.20 8.62
C VAL A 832 -63.29 -12.57 10.03
N LYS A 833 -64.58 -12.80 10.14
CA LYS A 833 -65.19 -13.20 11.40
C LYS A 833 -65.75 -14.66 11.36
#